data_6b893ddcb01fd905840fd3fb06f5c23d
#
_entry.id   6b893ddcb01fd905840fd3fb06f5c23d
#
_cell.length_a   1.000
_cell.length_b   1.000
_cell.length_c   1.000
_cell.angle_alpha   90.00
_cell.angle_beta   90.00
_cell.angle_gamma   90.00
#
_symmetry.space_group_name_H-M   'P 1'
#
loop_
_entity.id
_entity.type
_entity.pdbx_description
1 polymer ?
#
loop_
_entity_poly.entity_id
_entity_poly.type
_entity_poly.pdbx_seq_one_letter_code
_entity_poly.pdbx_strand_id
1 'polypeptide(L)'
;MVVIFGVMYATQLQMALMPDMEMPMAVVMTTYVGATPSDIEELVTRPLETAIMSVPGVDSVSSTSSDGVSQIQITYVEDTNLDIAASKLREKFDMLSLPDGAMDPIIVNMNISDLMPTAMIALMGDDLAELQELAEDVVVPALERIDGVASVSINGGVTEQITVEVDPTRAAGFGLSNSYISQFLTAENLLYPGGDVQNGSKTLTVSTDAKFQSVEDVANMIISLPTGGSVRLREVADVRLEATESDTLAMMNGEDCVLLQVSKQSGANEEEVSNKVEKRMASLAAENRSINYALPYLASDFIDLAVSSALQNIILGVVLAAIVAFLFLRRFGATMAIAVSMPVCILAVFVLMNIFDLTLNMMSLGGIAMGVGMIVDNSIVVLENIYRFAAEGHDRMSACVDGTKEVTTSVIASTLTTVAVFIPIGLSGGMAGMLFDDFCLTIGFLILGSMAIALTLVPLLCYMMLDENKVRQDQIKKAEKKQNALVSTVGGWISKLYHLYLRLLDYFVHHLKIGMLVAVGLVVFFVGCCLTTNMVLLPSMDMGQISISISTPIGSQVDETTAIADRVAAIAQENVPELESIYYVSEAESASVALILTDKSDRDRSSDDVADSLRPLLQDIAGCEITITSSDMTALMSGDEISLDITGDDYETLTMIAADLTGQISALEDAVDVTSSVADQVPQVKVTMNREAAAQYGLTAAQVGAAVRDELTGSTATSVTINNKELDVVVKGDGSATESLDALRSMSVATAMGGYVPLSSVANVEVVQAPQTITRSNQSRQVSITGSTLSGDVTAMTASINAILDNYSMPEGYTATISGSYEEMMESFTDLLLALVVALGLVYFVLAAQFESFLMPVIIMMILPVAFSGALFALPLTGRDLSMISLVALIMLAGTVVNNSIVLVDYIKTRREMGESREDAILHACPLRIRPIMMTTLTTVLAMVPMAMAMGDTLEMMSDMGITMISGMIISTIVTLLFTPVFYSVIDDLPRHFRRRKHTDTPEPPADEAAALPVEG
;
A
#
# COMPACT_ATOMS: atom_id res chain seq x y z
N MET A 1 33.97 6.46 -14.60
CA MET A 1 32.82 7.39 -14.56
C MET A 1 31.60 6.70 -13.98
N VAL A 2 31.01 5.67 -14.64
CA VAL A 2 29.82 4.96 -14.12
C VAL A 2 29.99 4.47 -12.68
N VAL A 3 31.12 3.85 -12.34
CA VAL A 3 31.36 3.36 -10.96
C VAL A 3 31.46 4.51 -9.95
N ILE A 4 32.11 5.63 -10.31
CA ILE A 4 32.27 6.78 -9.40
C ILE A 4 30.90 7.44 -9.16
N PHE A 5 30.16 7.74 -10.23
CA PHE A 5 28.83 8.32 -10.09
C PHE A 5 27.83 7.35 -9.45
N GLY A 6 27.92 6.04 -9.79
CA GLY A 6 27.07 5.03 -9.18
C GLY A 6 27.23 4.91 -7.66
N VAL A 7 28.48 4.94 -7.18
CA VAL A 7 28.72 4.95 -5.72
C VAL A 7 28.27 6.28 -5.07
N MET A 8 28.49 7.40 -5.75
CA MET A 8 28.05 8.70 -5.25
C MET A 8 26.52 8.77 -5.15
N TYR A 9 25.81 8.38 -6.19
CA TYR A 9 24.34 8.40 -6.19
C TYR A 9 23.72 7.32 -5.29
N ALA A 10 24.37 6.16 -5.13
CA ALA A 10 23.91 5.15 -4.17
C ALA A 10 23.80 5.69 -2.72
N THR A 11 24.62 6.70 -2.36
CA THR A 11 24.57 7.35 -1.05
C THR A 11 23.68 8.60 -1.01
N GLN A 12 23.07 8.98 -2.11
CA GLN A 12 22.21 10.16 -2.23
C GLN A 12 20.75 9.82 -2.59
N LEU A 13 20.50 8.57 -2.99
CA LEU A 13 19.14 8.12 -3.24
C LEU A 13 18.31 8.17 -1.97
N GLN A 14 17.09 8.65 -2.09
CA GLN A 14 16.11 8.65 -1.01
C GLN A 14 15.73 7.22 -0.68
N MET A 15 15.66 6.91 0.60
CA MET A 15 15.23 5.61 1.11
C MET A 15 13.84 5.75 1.73
N ALA A 16 12.95 4.86 1.34
CA ALA A 16 11.59 4.78 1.85
C ALA A 16 11.19 3.30 1.98
N LEU A 17 10.22 3.00 2.80
CA LEU A 17 9.70 1.64 2.93
C LEU A 17 8.95 1.23 1.65
N MET A 18 8.06 2.09 1.18
CA MET A 18 7.22 1.88 -0.01
C MET A 18 7.53 2.91 -1.09
N PRO A 19 7.19 2.65 -2.36
CA PRO A 19 7.20 3.69 -3.39
C PRO A 19 6.26 4.84 -3.01
N ASP A 20 6.51 6.01 -3.55
CA ASP A 20 5.63 7.17 -3.34
C ASP A 20 4.34 6.94 -4.14
N MET A 21 3.25 6.68 -3.39
CA MET A 21 1.94 6.34 -3.97
C MET A 21 0.99 7.50 -3.75
N GLU A 22 0.93 8.41 -4.70
CA GLU A 22 -0.05 9.48 -4.72
C GLU A 22 -1.41 8.91 -5.15
N MET A 23 -2.29 8.65 -4.18
CA MET A 23 -3.66 8.27 -4.51
C MET A 23 -4.42 9.47 -5.07
N PRO A 24 -5.22 9.30 -6.13
CA PRO A 24 -6.08 10.36 -6.64
C PRO A 24 -7.29 10.57 -5.70
N MET A 25 -7.01 10.87 -4.43
CA MET A 25 -8.02 10.98 -3.36
C MET A 25 -7.77 12.23 -2.51
N ALA A 26 -8.88 12.82 -2.02
CA ALA A 26 -8.84 13.88 -1.02
C ALA A 26 -9.92 13.66 0.02
N VAL A 27 -9.69 14.11 1.24
CA VAL A 27 -10.68 14.12 2.32
C VAL A 27 -11.02 15.55 2.66
N VAL A 28 -12.32 15.84 2.75
CA VAL A 28 -12.86 17.10 3.20
C VAL A 28 -13.47 16.90 4.58
N MET A 29 -12.96 17.62 5.56
CA MET A 29 -13.47 17.59 6.94
C MET A 29 -14.12 18.92 7.30
N THR A 30 -15.30 18.86 7.91
CA THR A 30 -16.02 20.04 8.39
C THR A 30 -16.60 19.74 9.75
N THR A 31 -16.26 20.55 10.73
CA THR A 31 -16.75 20.41 12.11
C THR A 31 -17.91 21.36 12.37
N TYR A 32 -18.98 20.83 12.97
CA TYR A 32 -20.13 21.60 13.44
C TYR A 32 -20.51 21.10 14.84
N VAL A 33 -19.87 21.64 15.84
CA VAL A 33 -19.95 21.17 17.23
C VAL A 33 -21.40 21.16 17.74
N GLY A 34 -21.80 19.99 18.30
CA GLY A 34 -23.12 19.79 18.90
C GLY A 34 -24.25 19.50 17.91
N ALA A 35 -23.93 19.31 16.62
CA ALA A 35 -24.90 18.86 15.62
C ALA A 35 -24.97 17.35 15.59
N THR A 36 -26.20 16.81 15.48
CA THR A 36 -26.42 15.36 15.36
C THR A 36 -26.00 14.84 13.98
N PRO A 37 -25.74 13.52 13.79
CA PRO A 37 -25.40 12.95 12.48
C PRO A 37 -26.42 13.31 11.40
N SER A 38 -27.70 13.35 11.72
CA SER A 38 -28.76 13.74 10.79
C SER A 38 -28.71 15.23 10.41
N ASP A 39 -28.36 16.10 11.38
CA ASP A 39 -28.21 17.54 11.12
C ASP A 39 -26.94 17.79 10.28
N ILE A 40 -25.85 17.08 10.58
CA ILE A 40 -24.61 17.12 9.78
C ILE A 40 -24.91 16.67 8.34
N GLU A 41 -25.60 15.53 8.15
CA GLU A 41 -25.98 15.04 6.82
C GLU A 41 -26.75 16.10 6.02
N GLU A 42 -27.80 16.69 6.64
CA GLU A 42 -28.71 17.58 5.90
C GLU A 42 -28.11 18.98 5.67
N LEU A 43 -27.41 19.53 6.66
CA LEU A 43 -26.99 20.93 6.67
C LEU A 43 -25.57 21.15 6.16
N VAL A 44 -24.69 20.13 6.27
CA VAL A 44 -23.27 20.23 5.92
C VAL A 44 -22.90 19.28 4.79
N THR A 45 -23.12 17.97 5.01
CA THR A 45 -22.63 16.93 4.09
C THR A 45 -23.27 17.03 2.71
N ARG A 46 -24.60 17.05 2.61
CA ARG A 46 -25.31 17.11 1.31
C ARG A 46 -24.99 18.35 0.47
N PRO A 47 -24.93 19.56 1.05
CA PRO A 47 -24.47 20.76 0.33
C PRO A 47 -23.05 20.61 -0.22
N LEU A 48 -22.11 20.08 0.61
CA LEU A 48 -20.74 19.85 0.21
C LEU A 48 -20.62 18.76 -0.88
N GLU A 49 -21.29 17.60 -0.73
CA GLU A 49 -21.33 16.57 -1.76
C GLU A 49 -21.79 17.11 -3.12
N THR A 50 -22.85 17.94 -3.10
CA THR A 50 -23.40 18.54 -4.34
C THR A 50 -22.38 19.47 -5.00
N ALA A 51 -21.63 20.24 -4.21
CA ALA A 51 -20.60 21.12 -4.72
C ALA A 51 -19.41 20.31 -5.28
N ILE A 52 -18.97 19.28 -4.56
CA ILE A 52 -17.86 18.40 -4.94
C ILE A 52 -18.16 17.68 -6.26
N MET A 53 -19.32 17.06 -6.40
CA MET A 53 -19.73 16.38 -7.64
C MET A 53 -19.79 17.29 -8.87
N SER A 54 -19.84 18.62 -8.67
CA SER A 54 -19.78 19.59 -9.77
C SER A 54 -18.35 19.87 -10.27
N VAL A 55 -17.32 19.37 -9.57
CA VAL A 55 -15.91 19.60 -9.93
C VAL A 55 -15.48 18.58 -10.99
N PRO A 56 -14.90 18.99 -12.11
CA PRO A 56 -14.42 18.09 -13.14
C PRO A 56 -13.26 17.23 -12.62
N GLY A 57 -13.30 15.94 -12.90
CA GLY A 57 -12.29 14.97 -12.48
C GLY A 57 -12.66 14.17 -11.22
N VAL A 58 -13.78 14.50 -10.55
CA VAL A 58 -14.35 13.67 -9.49
C VAL A 58 -14.98 12.43 -10.11
N ASP A 59 -14.59 11.26 -9.62
CA ASP A 59 -15.11 9.96 -10.03
C ASP A 59 -16.19 9.49 -9.06
N SER A 60 -15.88 9.43 -7.77
CA SER A 60 -16.83 9.03 -6.72
C SER A 60 -16.67 9.87 -5.46
N VAL A 61 -17.74 9.93 -4.68
CA VAL A 61 -17.77 10.65 -3.39
C VAL A 61 -18.40 9.74 -2.34
N SER A 62 -17.69 9.47 -1.27
CA SER A 62 -18.19 8.80 -0.08
C SER A 62 -18.15 9.75 1.09
N SER A 63 -19.18 9.75 1.94
CA SER A 63 -19.23 10.65 3.08
C SER A 63 -19.74 9.95 4.34
N THR A 64 -19.21 10.36 5.48
CA THR A 64 -19.62 9.92 6.81
C THR A 64 -20.00 11.14 7.63
N SER A 65 -21.23 11.14 8.13
CA SER A 65 -21.74 12.16 9.06
C SER A 65 -21.84 11.54 10.45
N SER A 66 -21.06 12.05 11.39
CA SER A 66 -21.03 11.66 12.80
C SER A 66 -21.40 12.85 13.70
N ASP A 67 -21.39 12.67 15.01
CA ASP A 67 -21.65 13.75 15.95
C ASP A 67 -20.64 14.88 15.76
N GLY A 68 -21.11 16.06 15.35
CA GLY A 68 -20.33 17.27 15.19
C GLY A 68 -19.36 17.29 13.99
N VAL A 69 -19.23 16.21 13.20
CA VAL A 69 -18.22 16.12 12.12
C VAL A 69 -18.82 15.56 10.83
N SER A 70 -18.53 16.22 9.70
CA SER A 70 -18.71 15.71 8.35
C SER A 70 -17.35 15.37 7.75
N GLN A 71 -17.17 14.14 7.35
CA GLN A 71 -15.99 13.67 6.62
C GLN A 71 -16.43 13.21 5.22
N ILE A 72 -15.84 13.78 4.17
CA ILE A 72 -16.17 13.46 2.79
C ILE A 72 -14.90 13.04 2.08
N GLN A 73 -14.85 11.81 1.63
CA GLN A 73 -13.79 11.25 0.82
C GLN A 73 -14.15 11.42 -0.66
N ILE A 74 -13.23 11.96 -1.41
CA ILE A 74 -13.36 12.22 -2.84
C ILE A 74 -12.34 11.35 -3.57
N THR A 75 -12.80 10.53 -4.49
CA THR A 75 -11.94 9.82 -5.43
C THR A 75 -11.97 10.54 -6.76
N TYR A 76 -10.81 10.81 -7.33
CA TYR A 76 -10.67 11.44 -8.63
C TYR A 76 -10.31 10.43 -9.70
N VAL A 77 -10.64 10.76 -10.94
CA VAL A 77 -10.15 10.02 -12.11
C VAL A 77 -8.62 10.09 -12.13
N GLU A 78 -7.98 8.99 -12.50
CA GLU A 78 -6.52 8.93 -12.69
C GLU A 78 -6.00 10.11 -13.52
N ASP A 79 -4.75 10.51 -13.31
CA ASP A 79 -4.10 11.68 -13.90
C ASP A 79 -4.70 13.05 -13.50
N THR A 80 -5.61 13.12 -12.52
CA THR A 80 -6.12 14.38 -12.01
C THR A 80 -5.06 15.07 -11.16
N ASN A 81 -4.75 16.34 -11.48
CA ASN A 81 -3.85 17.15 -10.64
C ASN A 81 -4.58 17.57 -9.36
N LEU A 82 -4.18 17.00 -8.22
CA LEU A 82 -4.82 17.19 -6.92
C LEU A 82 -4.79 18.66 -6.44
N ASP A 83 -3.72 19.40 -6.71
CA ASP A 83 -3.60 20.82 -6.33
C ASP A 83 -4.61 21.70 -7.06
N ILE A 84 -4.79 21.41 -8.36
CA ILE A 84 -5.79 22.10 -9.17
C ILE A 84 -7.21 21.73 -8.71
N ALA A 85 -7.43 20.45 -8.39
CA ALA A 85 -8.72 19.96 -7.89
C ALA A 85 -9.04 20.60 -6.54
N ALA A 86 -8.11 20.61 -5.59
CA ALA A 86 -8.26 21.25 -4.29
C ALA A 86 -8.54 22.77 -4.41
N SER A 87 -7.87 23.44 -5.35
CA SER A 87 -8.14 24.86 -5.61
C SER A 87 -9.57 25.11 -6.13
N LYS A 88 -10.06 24.22 -7.02
CA LYS A 88 -11.45 24.30 -7.53
C LYS A 88 -12.48 23.97 -6.45
N LEU A 89 -12.17 23.03 -5.55
CA LEU A 89 -13.04 22.73 -4.41
C LEU A 89 -13.17 23.95 -3.48
N ARG A 90 -12.06 24.61 -3.13
CA ARG A 90 -12.09 25.85 -2.33
C ARG A 90 -12.95 26.91 -2.98
N GLU A 91 -12.79 27.15 -4.30
CA GLU A 91 -13.65 28.09 -5.05
C GLU A 91 -15.14 27.73 -4.94
N LYS A 92 -15.49 26.42 -4.95
CA LYS A 92 -16.88 25.98 -4.81
C LYS A 92 -17.40 26.15 -3.39
N PHE A 93 -16.57 25.85 -2.38
CA PHE A 93 -16.92 25.97 -0.97
C PHE A 93 -17.12 27.44 -0.56
N ASP A 94 -16.31 28.37 -1.09
CA ASP A 94 -16.49 29.81 -0.88
C ASP A 94 -17.85 30.35 -1.38
N MET A 95 -18.50 29.61 -2.29
CA MET A 95 -19.84 29.98 -2.81
C MET A 95 -20.98 29.36 -1.98
N LEU A 96 -20.67 28.43 -1.06
CA LEU A 96 -21.69 27.79 -0.21
C LEU A 96 -21.92 28.62 1.04
N SER A 97 -23.17 28.58 1.51
CA SER A 97 -23.54 29.15 2.80
C SER A 97 -23.79 28.00 3.77
N LEU A 98 -22.81 27.63 4.53
CA LEU A 98 -22.95 26.67 5.64
C LEU A 98 -23.68 27.32 6.82
N PRO A 99 -24.21 26.56 7.78
CA PRO A 99 -24.86 27.09 8.98
C PRO A 99 -23.89 27.94 9.82
N ASP A 100 -24.45 28.95 10.50
CA ASP A 100 -23.67 29.73 11.47
C ASP A 100 -23.17 28.80 12.60
N GLY A 101 -21.86 28.73 12.78
CA GLY A 101 -21.17 27.85 13.74
C GLY A 101 -20.53 26.58 13.17
N ALA A 102 -20.80 26.27 11.91
CA ALA A 102 -19.98 25.29 11.19
C ALA A 102 -18.62 25.92 10.83
N MET A 103 -17.55 25.14 11.00
CA MET A 103 -16.20 25.55 10.61
C MET A 103 -16.05 25.48 9.08
N ASP A 104 -15.08 26.21 8.54
CA ASP A 104 -14.75 26.13 7.12
C ASP A 104 -14.24 24.73 6.75
N PRO A 105 -14.62 24.18 5.58
CA PRO A 105 -14.15 22.88 5.14
C PRO A 105 -12.64 22.81 4.94
N ILE A 106 -11.98 21.86 5.58
CA ILE A 106 -10.55 21.58 5.46
C ILE A 106 -10.38 20.48 4.40
N ILE A 107 -9.55 20.75 3.38
CA ILE A 107 -9.24 19.78 2.31
C ILE A 107 -7.85 19.21 2.56
N VAL A 108 -7.76 17.90 2.69
CA VAL A 108 -6.51 17.14 2.85
C VAL A 108 -6.37 16.17 1.68
N ASN A 109 -5.33 16.35 0.87
CA ASN A 109 -4.98 15.34 -0.15
C ASN A 109 -4.38 14.12 0.56
N MET A 110 -4.79 12.92 0.13
CA MET A 110 -4.34 11.68 0.74
C MET A 110 -3.14 11.13 -0.03
N ASN A 111 -2.08 10.81 0.73
CA ASN A 111 -0.96 10.03 0.23
C ASN A 111 -0.76 8.86 1.21
N ILE A 112 -0.71 7.63 0.71
CA ILE A 112 -0.54 6.43 1.58
C ILE A 112 0.75 6.54 2.39
N SER A 113 1.81 7.07 1.80
CA SER A 113 3.09 7.22 2.52
C SER A 113 3.02 8.19 3.70
N ASP A 114 2.00 9.08 3.74
CA ASP A 114 1.81 10.05 4.82
C ASP A 114 0.88 9.51 5.94
N LEU A 115 0.17 8.40 5.69
CA LEU A 115 -0.67 7.73 6.69
C LEU A 115 0.15 7.00 7.75
N MET A 116 1.35 6.53 7.40
CA MET A 116 2.24 5.89 8.36
C MET A 116 3.14 6.94 9.02
N PRO A 117 3.25 6.92 10.36
CA PRO A 117 4.19 7.81 11.04
C PRO A 117 5.63 7.46 10.67
N THR A 118 6.48 8.47 10.53
CA THR A 118 7.94 8.27 10.37
C THR A 118 8.60 7.80 11.68
N ALA A 119 8.05 8.24 12.81
CA ALA A 119 8.44 7.79 14.14
C ALA A 119 7.31 7.98 15.14
N MET A 120 7.20 7.07 16.11
CA MET A 120 6.34 7.24 17.29
C MET A 120 7.22 7.29 18.53
N ILE A 121 6.89 8.22 19.43
CA ILE A 121 7.66 8.47 20.65
C ILE A 121 6.69 8.48 21.82
N ALA A 122 6.86 7.60 22.79
CA ALA A 122 6.12 7.61 24.02
C ALA A 122 6.95 8.35 25.09
N LEU A 123 6.40 9.45 25.62
CA LEU A 123 6.96 10.14 26.79
C LEU A 123 6.27 9.58 28.04
N MET A 124 7.04 9.02 28.97
CA MET A 124 6.51 8.33 30.15
C MET A 124 6.80 9.10 31.44
N GLY A 125 5.83 9.10 32.38
CA GLY A 125 5.98 9.74 33.69
C GLY A 125 4.69 9.72 34.48
N ASP A 126 4.77 10.11 35.75
CA ASP A 126 3.64 10.00 36.72
C ASP A 126 2.61 11.14 36.59
N ASP A 127 2.91 12.24 35.87
CA ASP A 127 2.05 13.42 35.75
C ASP A 127 1.86 13.78 34.27
N LEU A 128 0.67 13.48 33.73
CA LEU A 128 0.34 13.73 32.33
C LEU A 128 0.36 15.21 31.96
N ALA A 129 0.02 16.11 32.88
CA ALA A 129 0.06 17.55 32.60
C ALA A 129 1.50 18.06 32.48
N GLU A 130 2.44 17.56 33.33
CA GLU A 130 3.87 17.87 33.22
C GLU A 130 4.45 17.28 31.92
N LEU A 131 4.02 16.05 31.52
CA LEU A 131 4.42 15.42 30.27
C LEU A 131 3.92 16.19 29.05
N GLN A 132 2.68 16.65 29.07
CA GLN A 132 2.11 17.47 28.01
C GLN A 132 2.90 18.79 27.83
N GLU A 133 3.17 19.51 28.94
CA GLU A 133 3.98 20.72 28.93
C GLU A 133 5.39 20.45 28.39
N LEU A 134 6.00 19.36 28.81
CA LEU A 134 7.31 18.93 28.32
C LEU A 134 7.28 18.60 26.82
N ALA A 135 6.21 17.96 26.33
CA ALA A 135 6.01 17.67 24.92
C ALA A 135 5.85 18.96 24.12
N GLU A 136 4.95 19.85 24.51
CA GLU A 136 4.62 21.09 23.80
C GLU A 136 5.76 22.11 23.80
N ASP A 137 6.41 22.33 24.95
CA ASP A 137 7.43 23.39 25.08
C ASP A 137 8.82 22.96 24.65
N VAL A 138 9.18 21.68 24.76
CA VAL A 138 10.54 21.22 24.55
C VAL A 138 10.66 20.24 23.42
N VAL A 139 9.86 19.16 23.42
CA VAL A 139 10.08 18.02 22.50
C VAL A 139 9.56 18.36 21.11
N VAL A 140 8.31 18.74 20.97
CA VAL A 140 7.67 19.07 19.69
C VAL A 140 8.42 20.17 18.93
N PRO A 141 8.75 21.33 19.54
CA PRO A 141 9.50 22.36 18.82
C PRO A 141 10.95 21.94 18.46
N ALA A 142 11.51 20.98 19.19
CA ALA A 142 12.84 20.47 18.90
C ALA A 142 12.82 19.46 17.74
N LEU A 143 11.74 18.69 17.59
CA LEU A 143 11.51 17.74 16.50
C LEU A 143 11.08 18.44 15.21
N GLU A 144 10.18 19.41 15.27
CA GLU A 144 9.72 20.20 14.11
C GLU A 144 10.82 21.03 13.44
N ARG A 145 11.90 21.33 14.17
CA ARG A 145 13.08 22.01 13.60
C ARG A 145 13.98 21.08 12.80
N ILE A 146 13.71 19.77 12.82
CA ILE A 146 14.47 18.81 12.03
C ILE A 146 14.04 18.98 10.57
N ASP A 147 15.02 19.18 9.69
CA ASP A 147 14.78 19.28 8.26
C ASP A 147 14.17 17.98 7.72
N GLY A 148 13.01 18.06 7.10
CA GLY A 148 12.23 16.94 6.60
C GLY A 148 11.04 16.52 7.49
N VAL A 149 10.89 17.05 8.71
CA VAL A 149 9.69 16.85 9.55
C VAL A 149 8.60 17.83 9.10
N ALA A 150 7.38 17.31 8.87
CA ALA A 150 6.21 18.11 8.52
C ALA A 150 5.46 18.58 9.76
N SER A 151 5.16 17.66 10.67
CA SER A 151 4.40 17.92 11.89
C SER A 151 4.69 16.86 12.96
N VAL A 152 4.40 17.22 14.19
CA VAL A 152 4.40 16.31 15.34
C VAL A 152 3.05 16.45 16.03
N SER A 153 2.25 15.39 16.04
CA SER A 153 0.96 15.34 16.74
C SER A 153 1.13 14.69 18.11
N ILE A 154 0.28 15.11 19.05
CA ILE A 154 0.28 14.66 20.44
C ILE A 154 -1.02 13.90 20.69
N ASN A 155 -0.93 12.69 21.25
CA ASN A 155 -2.07 11.88 21.67
C ASN A 155 -1.91 11.46 23.14
N GLY A 156 -3.01 11.43 23.90
CA GLY A 156 -3.02 10.94 25.28
C GLY A 156 -2.55 11.95 26.33
N GLY A 157 -2.45 13.22 25.98
CA GLY A 157 -2.09 14.28 26.92
C GLY A 157 -3.31 14.95 27.56
N VAL A 158 -3.08 15.77 28.56
CA VAL A 158 -4.08 16.56 29.27
C VAL A 158 -3.79 18.03 29.08
N THR A 159 -4.72 18.78 28.51
CA THR A 159 -4.60 20.23 28.37
C THR A 159 -5.19 20.97 29.57
N GLU A 160 -4.61 22.10 29.98
CA GLU A 160 -5.16 22.97 31.00
C GLU A 160 -6.05 24.03 30.39
N GLN A 161 -7.16 24.33 31.04
CA GLN A 161 -8.07 25.43 30.68
C GLN A 161 -8.52 26.22 31.90
N ILE A 162 -8.94 27.46 31.68
CA ILE A 162 -9.61 28.24 32.71
C ILE A 162 -11.09 27.99 32.61
N THR A 163 -11.62 27.18 33.54
CA THR A 163 -13.06 26.88 33.61
C THR A 163 -13.78 27.94 34.46
N VAL A 164 -14.82 28.55 33.88
CA VAL A 164 -15.75 29.46 34.49
C VAL A 164 -17.07 28.71 34.69
N GLU A 165 -17.22 28.07 35.83
CA GLU A 165 -18.41 27.32 36.21
C GLU A 165 -19.47 28.24 36.78
N VAL A 166 -20.54 28.46 36.05
CA VAL A 166 -21.58 29.41 36.38
C VAL A 166 -22.61 28.79 37.29
N ASP A 167 -22.83 29.35 38.50
CA ASP A 167 -23.91 28.93 39.39
C ASP A 167 -25.26 29.48 38.84
N PRO A 168 -26.16 28.61 38.35
CA PRO A 168 -27.41 29.05 37.71
C PRO A 168 -28.32 29.84 38.65
N THR A 169 -28.28 29.55 39.97
CA THR A 169 -29.11 30.23 40.96
C THR A 169 -28.62 31.67 41.20
N ARG A 170 -27.32 31.85 41.31
CA ARG A 170 -26.71 33.19 41.50
C ARG A 170 -26.81 34.01 40.22
N ALA A 171 -26.47 33.42 39.07
CA ALA A 171 -26.56 34.10 37.77
C ALA A 171 -28.00 34.57 37.49
N ALA A 172 -29.01 33.71 37.76
CA ALA A 172 -30.43 34.04 37.64
C ALA A 172 -30.83 35.22 38.53
N GLY A 173 -30.30 35.28 39.78
CA GLY A 173 -30.56 36.38 40.71
C GLY A 173 -30.09 37.72 40.19
N PHE A 174 -29.08 37.79 39.33
CA PHE A 174 -28.57 39.00 38.70
C PHE A 174 -29.04 39.17 37.26
N GLY A 175 -29.80 38.24 36.68
CA GLY A 175 -30.29 38.25 35.30
C GLY A 175 -29.20 38.03 34.25
N LEU A 176 -28.19 37.22 34.59
CA LEU A 176 -27.03 36.86 33.74
C LEU A 176 -27.21 35.44 33.18
N SER A 177 -26.93 35.27 31.89
CA SER A 177 -26.83 33.96 31.22
C SER A 177 -25.37 33.61 30.90
N ASN A 178 -25.08 32.30 30.70
CA ASN A 178 -23.75 31.85 30.29
C ASN A 178 -23.27 32.55 29.03
N SER A 179 -24.14 32.68 28.02
CA SER A 179 -23.88 33.43 26.78
C SER A 179 -23.52 34.91 27.01
N TYR A 180 -24.22 35.58 27.97
CA TYR A 180 -23.89 36.98 28.29
C TYR A 180 -22.53 37.10 28.97
N ILE A 181 -22.21 36.18 29.88
CA ILE A 181 -20.89 36.12 30.55
C ILE A 181 -19.79 35.85 29.51
N SER A 182 -19.98 34.89 28.59
CA SER A 182 -19.05 34.56 27.52
C SER A 182 -18.79 35.80 26.62
N GLN A 183 -19.84 36.50 26.17
CA GLN A 183 -19.69 37.71 25.36
C GLN A 183 -18.95 38.82 26.10
N PHE A 184 -19.16 38.92 27.42
CA PHE A 184 -18.47 39.91 28.21
C PHE A 184 -16.98 39.61 28.40
N LEU A 185 -16.64 38.32 28.61
CA LEU A 185 -15.25 37.84 28.65
C LEU A 185 -14.52 38.14 27.34
N THR A 186 -15.16 37.84 26.20
CA THR A 186 -14.62 38.15 24.86
C THR A 186 -14.39 39.65 24.68
N ALA A 187 -15.32 40.48 25.15
CA ALA A 187 -15.25 41.95 24.99
C ALA A 187 -14.21 42.62 25.88
N GLU A 188 -13.90 42.07 27.03
CA GLU A 188 -12.96 42.61 28.02
C GLU A 188 -11.52 42.11 27.82
N ASN A 189 -11.31 40.97 27.10
CA ASN A 189 -9.98 40.39 26.85
C ASN A 189 -9.52 40.70 25.41
N LEU A 190 -9.12 41.94 25.18
CA LEU A 190 -8.71 42.35 23.83
C LEU A 190 -7.53 43.31 23.84
N LEU A 191 -6.78 43.25 22.75
CA LEU A 191 -5.75 44.25 22.38
C LEU A 191 -6.27 45.02 21.18
N TYR A 192 -6.53 46.35 21.36
CA TYR A 192 -7.09 47.16 20.29
C TYR A 192 -6.09 48.21 19.82
N PRO A 193 -5.72 48.25 18.51
CA PRO A 193 -4.85 49.29 17.99
C PRO A 193 -5.57 50.64 17.97
N GLY A 194 -5.05 51.63 18.71
CA GLY A 194 -5.62 52.94 18.86
C GLY A 194 -5.15 53.98 17.81
N GLY A 195 -4.26 53.56 16.87
CA GLY A 195 -3.66 54.45 15.88
C GLY A 195 -2.42 55.19 16.41
N ASP A 196 -2.10 56.37 15.87
CA ASP A 196 -0.86 57.07 16.18
C ASP A 196 -1.11 58.45 16.78
N VAL A 197 -0.31 58.84 17.76
CA VAL A 197 -0.30 60.16 18.36
C VAL A 197 1.05 60.85 18.13
N GLN A 198 1.04 62.13 17.80
CA GLN A 198 2.28 62.92 17.66
C GLN A 198 2.71 63.46 19.02
N ASN A 199 3.95 63.14 19.41
CA ASN A 199 4.59 63.70 20.58
C ASN A 199 5.88 64.42 20.17
N GLY A 200 5.77 65.71 19.90
CA GLY A 200 6.86 66.51 19.38
C GLY A 200 7.26 66.09 17.94
N SER A 201 8.45 65.65 17.80
CA SER A 201 9.00 65.15 16.52
C SER A 201 8.86 63.61 16.32
N LYS A 202 8.21 62.94 17.24
CA LYS A 202 8.00 61.45 17.20
C LYS A 202 6.51 61.13 17.06
N THR A 203 6.22 60.20 16.20
CA THR A 203 4.93 59.52 16.13
C THR A 203 4.99 58.30 17.07
N LEU A 204 4.06 58.18 17.99
CA LEU A 204 3.92 57.07 18.93
C LEU A 204 2.66 56.30 18.58
N THR A 205 2.78 54.99 18.41
CA THR A 205 1.64 54.12 18.22
C THR A 205 0.92 53.92 19.56
N VAL A 206 -0.38 54.02 19.54
CA VAL A 206 -1.25 53.83 20.71
C VAL A 206 -1.92 52.48 20.58
N SER A 207 -1.84 51.68 21.63
CA SER A 207 -2.64 50.44 21.77
C SER A 207 -3.38 50.46 23.09
N THR A 208 -4.59 49.97 23.11
CA THR A 208 -5.34 49.70 24.32
C THR A 208 -5.15 48.23 24.63
N ASP A 209 -4.54 47.93 25.75
CA ASP A 209 -4.29 46.57 26.22
C ASP A 209 -5.18 46.30 27.44
N ALA A 210 -6.12 45.37 27.25
CA ALA A 210 -7.05 44.90 28.28
C ALA A 210 -6.98 43.38 28.45
N LYS A 211 -5.86 42.75 28.02
CA LYS A 211 -5.68 41.29 28.15
C LYS A 211 -5.58 40.89 29.60
N PHE A 212 -6.27 39.79 29.94
CA PHE A 212 -6.11 39.12 31.24
C PHE A 212 -4.73 38.52 31.33
N GLN A 213 -4.10 38.58 32.52
CA GLN A 213 -2.75 38.06 32.75
C GLN A 213 -2.74 36.95 33.80
N SER A 214 -3.88 36.66 34.45
CA SER A 214 -4.00 35.66 35.49
C SER A 214 -5.44 35.15 35.62
N VAL A 215 -5.60 33.95 36.17
CA VAL A 215 -6.92 33.39 36.54
C VAL A 215 -7.67 34.33 37.47
N GLU A 216 -6.94 35.05 38.34
CA GLU A 216 -7.49 36.01 39.32
C GLU A 216 -8.07 37.27 38.60
N ASP A 217 -7.47 37.70 37.45
CA ASP A 217 -8.02 38.79 36.67
C ASP A 217 -9.36 38.38 36.06
N VAL A 218 -9.47 37.16 35.51
CA VAL A 218 -10.73 36.62 35.02
C VAL A 218 -11.79 36.55 36.14
N ALA A 219 -11.43 36.02 37.29
CA ALA A 219 -12.35 35.89 38.45
C ALA A 219 -12.82 37.28 38.97
N ASN A 220 -11.97 38.28 38.93
CA ASN A 220 -12.29 39.64 39.41
C ASN A 220 -12.91 40.55 38.35
N MET A 221 -13.11 40.06 37.10
CA MET A 221 -13.76 40.83 36.03
C MET A 221 -15.12 41.40 36.52
N ILE A 222 -15.41 42.64 36.15
CA ILE A 222 -16.64 43.33 36.53
C ILE A 222 -17.63 43.26 35.37
N ILE A 223 -18.73 42.58 35.57
CA ILE A 223 -19.83 42.44 34.61
C ILE A 223 -20.89 43.53 34.89
N SER A 224 -21.26 44.29 33.85
CA SER A 224 -22.36 45.22 33.92
C SER A 224 -23.70 44.51 33.84
N LEU A 225 -24.60 44.80 34.79
CA LEU A 225 -25.89 44.12 34.83
C LEU A 225 -26.89 44.76 33.85
N PRO A 226 -27.73 44.00 33.13
CA PRO A 226 -28.78 44.52 32.27
C PRO A 226 -29.78 45.39 33.03
N THR A 227 -29.96 45.17 34.33
CA THR A 227 -30.86 45.93 35.21
C THR A 227 -30.24 47.15 35.83
N GLY A 228 -28.97 47.45 35.54
CA GLY A 228 -28.16 48.52 36.13
C GLY A 228 -27.41 48.08 37.40
N GLY A 229 -26.17 48.56 37.52
CA GLY A 229 -25.19 48.10 38.52
C GLY A 229 -24.14 47.20 37.94
N SER A 230 -23.29 46.59 38.78
CA SER A 230 -22.23 45.67 38.38
C SER A 230 -21.99 44.64 39.43
N VAL A 231 -21.52 43.44 39.00
CA VAL A 231 -21.15 42.32 39.82
C VAL A 231 -19.80 41.76 39.39
N ARG A 232 -19.03 41.19 40.29
CA ARG A 232 -17.80 40.50 39.91
C ARG A 232 -18.12 39.06 39.50
N LEU A 233 -17.35 38.54 38.49
CA LEU A 233 -17.55 37.19 37.95
C LEU A 233 -17.53 36.15 39.06
N ARG A 234 -16.59 36.22 40.03
CA ARG A 234 -16.49 35.30 41.18
C ARG A 234 -17.71 35.28 42.11
N GLU A 235 -18.64 36.26 42.01
CA GLU A 235 -19.87 36.28 42.83
C GLU A 235 -20.98 35.42 42.20
N VAL A 236 -20.82 35.11 40.86
CA VAL A 236 -21.83 34.37 40.07
C VAL A 236 -21.29 33.08 39.48
N ALA A 237 -19.95 32.92 39.43
CA ALA A 237 -19.28 31.75 38.90
C ALA A 237 -18.08 31.37 39.77
N ASP A 238 -17.67 30.10 39.71
CA ASP A 238 -16.39 29.62 40.22
C ASP A 238 -15.39 29.61 39.09
N VAL A 239 -14.23 30.26 39.30
CA VAL A 239 -13.18 30.38 38.23
C VAL A 239 -11.94 29.67 38.72
N ARG A 240 -11.58 28.61 38.01
CA ARG A 240 -10.43 27.77 38.39
C ARG A 240 -9.63 27.35 37.14
N LEU A 241 -8.36 27.10 37.35
CA LEU A 241 -7.53 26.37 36.39
C LEU A 241 -7.84 24.88 36.62
N GLU A 242 -8.25 24.22 35.59
CA GLU A 242 -8.63 22.81 35.59
C GLU A 242 -7.98 22.11 34.40
N ALA A 243 -7.50 20.90 34.65
CA ALA A 243 -7.10 20.02 33.52
C ALA A 243 -8.38 19.60 32.79
N THR A 244 -8.37 19.67 31.47
CA THR A 244 -9.46 19.11 30.65
C THR A 244 -9.51 17.61 30.89
N GLU A 245 -10.71 17.04 30.97
CA GLU A 245 -10.84 15.61 30.78
C GLU A 245 -10.26 15.28 29.38
N SER A 246 -9.28 14.41 29.36
CA SER A 246 -8.67 14.04 28.07
C SER A 246 -9.66 13.18 27.27
N ASP A 247 -9.89 13.57 26.03
CA ASP A 247 -10.68 12.74 25.11
C ASP A 247 -9.94 11.44 24.74
N THR A 248 -8.62 11.39 24.99
CA THR A 248 -7.75 10.25 24.69
C THR A 248 -6.80 9.98 25.85
N LEU A 249 -6.63 8.73 26.24
CA LEU A 249 -5.60 8.26 27.17
C LEU A 249 -4.63 7.32 26.44
N ALA A 250 -3.34 7.55 26.64
CA ALA A 250 -2.30 6.70 26.07
C ALA A 250 -1.47 6.03 27.18
N MET A 251 -1.19 4.75 27.00
CA MET A 251 -0.36 3.99 27.93
C MET A 251 0.68 3.17 27.20
N MET A 252 1.85 2.99 27.82
CA MET A 252 2.92 2.14 27.32
C MET A 252 3.46 1.24 28.42
N ASN A 253 3.44 -0.07 28.20
CA ASN A 253 3.88 -1.09 29.16
C ASN A 253 3.24 -0.96 30.56
N GLY A 254 2.00 -0.41 30.64
CA GLY A 254 1.26 -0.21 31.89
C GLY A 254 1.61 1.09 32.64
N GLU A 255 2.35 2.00 32.00
CA GLU A 255 2.61 3.35 32.52
C GLU A 255 1.89 4.39 31.64
N ASP A 256 1.35 5.42 32.26
CA ASP A 256 0.75 6.55 31.54
C ASP A 256 1.79 7.24 30.67
N CYS A 257 1.41 7.60 29.46
CA CYS A 257 2.33 8.25 28.54
C CYS A 257 1.63 9.31 27.66
N VAL A 258 2.43 10.19 27.11
CA VAL A 258 2.04 11.07 26.01
C VAL A 258 2.70 10.52 24.74
N LEU A 259 1.89 10.17 23.77
CA LEU A 259 2.36 9.58 22.51
C LEU A 259 2.50 10.65 21.43
N LEU A 260 3.72 10.84 20.95
CA LEU A 260 4.03 11.77 19.86
C LEU A 260 4.16 10.99 18.55
N GLN A 261 3.44 11.44 17.55
CA GLN A 261 3.54 10.90 16.19
C GLN A 261 4.20 11.93 15.28
N VAL A 262 5.34 11.55 14.70
CA VAL A 262 6.13 12.38 13.80
C VAL A 262 5.81 12.01 12.35
N SER A 263 5.43 13.01 11.54
CA SER A 263 5.17 12.85 10.11
C SER A 263 6.24 13.59 9.30
N LYS A 264 6.71 12.98 8.22
CA LYS A 264 7.68 13.59 7.29
C LYS A 264 7.01 14.55 6.29
N GLN A 265 7.79 15.45 5.74
CA GLN A 265 7.38 16.24 4.58
C GLN A 265 7.33 15.34 3.33
N SER A 266 6.37 15.60 2.45
CA SER A 266 6.31 14.92 1.15
C SER A 266 7.64 15.07 0.39
N GLY A 267 8.16 13.97 -0.17
CA GLY A 267 9.46 13.93 -0.83
C GLY A 267 10.68 13.98 0.07
N ALA A 268 10.53 13.96 1.42
CA ALA A 268 11.67 13.83 2.33
C ALA A 268 12.15 12.38 2.44
N ASN A 269 13.45 12.19 2.68
CA ASN A 269 14.03 10.87 2.91
C ASN A 269 13.60 10.34 4.29
N GLU A 270 12.77 9.30 4.29
CA GLU A 270 12.13 8.76 5.49
C GLU A 270 13.13 8.17 6.49
N GLU A 271 14.12 7.40 6.00
CA GLU A 271 15.19 6.84 6.83
C GLU A 271 16.02 7.94 7.49
N GLU A 272 16.38 8.99 6.75
CA GLU A 272 17.18 10.09 7.26
C GLU A 272 16.42 10.89 8.33
N VAL A 273 15.12 11.16 8.12
CA VAL A 273 14.27 11.88 9.07
C VAL A 273 14.11 11.06 10.35
N SER A 274 13.75 9.77 10.24
CA SER A 274 13.60 8.86 11.37
C SER A 274 14.89 8.78 12.21
N ASN A 275 16.04 8.58 11.59
CA ASN A 275 17.36 8.58 12.24
C ASN A 275 17.71 9.91 12.91
N LYS A 276 17.30 11.06 12.32
CA LYS A 276 17.51 12.38 12.94
C LYS A 276 16.63 12.56 14.18
N VAL A 277 15.39 12.07 14.12
CA VAL A 277 14.45 12.08 15.24
C VAL A 277 15.00 11.27 16.40
N GLU A 278 15.44 10.03 16.17
CA GLU A 278 16.08 9.18 17.19
C GLU A 278 17.28 9.88 17.86
N LYS A 279 18.21 10.38 17.06
CA LYS A 279 19.39 11.10 17.56
C LYS A 279 19.02 12.37 18.33
N ARG A 280 17.97 13.09 17.89
CA ARG A 280 17.51 14.29 18.57
C ARG A 280 16.88 13.95 19.91
N MET A 281 16.05 12.90 19.99
CA MET A 281 15.50 12.41 21.25
C MET A 281 16.58 11.98 22.23
N ALA A 282 17.56 11.22 21.77
CA ALA A 282 18.70 10.83 22.60
C ALA A 282 19.48 12.04 23.14
N SER A 283 19.66 13.12 22.34
CA SER A 283 20.31 14.33 22.80
C SER A 283 19.48 15.10 23.82
N LEU A 284 18.14 15.20 23.58
CA LEU A 284 17.22 15.86 24.51
C LEU A 284 17.19 15.17 25.87
N ALA A 285 17.11 13.84 25.90
CA ALA A 285 17.17 13.06 27.14
C ALA A 285 18.52 13.18 27.88
N ALA A 286 19.61 13.37 27.15
CA ALA A 286 20.92 13.65 27.76
C ALA A 286 21.01 15.07 28.33
N GLU A 287 20.36 16.05 27.70
CA GLU A 287 20.30 17.46 28.14
C GLU A 287 19.32 17.63 29.32
N ASN A 288 18.19 16.94 29.27
CA ASN A 288 17.13 17.01 30.28
C ASN A 288 16.79 15.60 30.80
N ARG A 289 17.17 15.32 32.05
CA ARG A 289 16.95 14.02 32.72
C ARG A 289 15.49 13.73 33.09
N SER A 290 14.60 14.72 32.96
CA SER A 290 13.15 14.51 33.16
C SER A 290 12.52 13.82 31.96
N ILE A 291 13.20 13.76 30.81
CA ILE A 291 12.67 13.11 29.62
C ILE A 291 12.94 11.60 29.73
N ASN A 292 11.90 10.85 30.09
CA ASN A 292 11.86 9.40 29.98
C ASN A 292 11.05 9.07 28.72
N TYR A 293 11.62 8.34 27.77
CA TYR A 293 10.98 8.07 26.50
C TYR A 293 11.23 6.65 26.00
N ALA A 294 10.31 6.13 25.21
CA ALA A 294 10.48 4.94 24.38
C ALA A 294 10.17 5.28 22.93
N LEU A 295 10.67 4.47 22.02
CA LEU A 295 10.45 4.59 20.58
C LEU A 295 9.71 3.32 20.10
N PRO A 296 8.39 3.25 20.22
CA PRO A 296 7.64 2.06 19.84
C PRO A 296 7.65 1.79 18.33
N TYR A 297 7.90 2.82 17.52
CA TYR A 297 8.01 2.69 16.07
C TYR A 297 9.04 3.67 15.51
N LEU A 298 9.94 3.16 14.67
CA LEU A 298 10.88 3.92 13.85
C LEU A 298 10.88 3.35 12.43
N ALA A 299 10.53 4.16 11.44
CA ALA A 299 10.57 3.74 10.03
C ALA A 299 11.99 3.33 9.60
N SER A 300 13.04 3.98 10.16
CA SER A 300 14.43 3.61 9.88
C SER A 300 14.77 2.16 10.17
N ASP A 301 14.22 1.56 11.23
CA ASP A 301 14.51 0.18 11.60
C ASP A 301 14.03 -0.81 10.54
N PHE A 302 12.82 -0.61 10.03
CA PHE A 302 12.26 -1.42 8.95
C PHE A 302 12.98 -1.20 7.62
N ILE A 303 13.31 0.06 7.29
CA ILE A 303 14.03 0.41 6.06
C ILE A 303 15.44 -0.19 6.09
N ASP A 304 16.17 -0.04 7.19
CA ASP A 304 17.51 -0.60 7.35
C ASP A 304 17.52 -2.13 7.27
N LEU A 305 16.52 -2.77 7.87
CA LEU A 305 16.34 -4.22 7.78
C LEU A 305 16.06 -4.64 6.33
N ALA A 306 15.15 -3.93 5.61
CA ALA A 306 14.83 -4.20 4.21
C ALA A 306 16.04 -4.03 3.30
N VAL A 307 16.78 -2.93 3.45
CA VAL A 307 17.98 -2.63 2.66
C VAL A 307 19.09 -3.65 2.94
N SER A 308 19.34 -3.99 4.22
CA SER A 308 20.36 -4.97 4.60
C SER A 308 20.02 -6.36 4.06
N SER A 309 18.76 -6.79 4.17
CA SER A 309 18.27 -8.07 3.63
C SER A 309 18.38 -8.14 2.11
N ALA A 310 18.00 -7.07 1.42
CA ALA A 310 18.12 -6.98 -0.04
C ALA A 310 19.59 -7.02 -0.48
N LEU A 311 20.48 -6.28 0.18
CA LEU A 311 21.92 -6.31 -0.10
C LEU A 311 22.52 -7.70 0.11
N GLN A 312 22.15 -8.40 1.19
CA GLN A 312 22.58 -9.77 1.42
C GLN A 312 22.12 -10.70 0.30
N ASN A 313 20.87 -10.61 -0.13
CA ASN A 313 20.32 -11.41 -1.22
C ASN A 313 20.99 -11.11 -2.55
N ILE A 314 21.25 -9.84 -2.86
CA ILE A 314 22.00 -9.40 -4.05
C ILE A 314 23.41 -9.98 -4.04
N ILE A 315 24.15 -9.84 -2.93
CA ILE A 315 25.53 -10.35 -2.80
C ILE A 315 25.53 -11.87 -2.93
N LEU A 316 24.64 -12.57 -2.24
CA LEU A 316 24.53 -14.03 -2.29
C LEU A 316 24.16 -14.49 -3.71
N GLY A 317 23.22 -13.82 -4.37
CA GLY A 317 22.84 -14.08 -5.74
C GLY A 317 24.01 -13.93 -6.72
N VAL A 318 24.78 -12.84 -6.61
CA VAL A 318 26.00 -12.62 -7.42
C VAL A 318 27.04 -13.72 -7.19
N VAL A 319 27.25 -14.12 -5.93
CA VAL A 319 28.21 -15.19 -5.60
C VAL A 319 27.75 -16.54 -6.17
N LEU A 320 26.48 -16.90 -5.99
CA LEU A 320 25.92 -18.12 -6.53
C LEU A 320 25.98 -18.16 -8.06
N ALA A 321 25.62 -17.05 -8.73
CA ALA A 321 25.74 -16.90 -10.17
C ALA A 321 27.20 -17.07 -10.66
N ALA A 322 28.17 -16.48 -9.97
CA ALA A 322 29.58 -16.63 -10.28
C ALA A 322 30.07 -18.09 -10.09
N ILE A 323 29.61 -18.78 -9.04
CA ILE A 323 29.92 -20.20 -8.81
C ILE A 323 29.39 -21.05 -9.95
N VAL A 324 28.15 -20.86 -10.38
CA VAL A 324 27.57 -21.59 -11.52
C VAL A 324 28.35 -21.32 -12.80
N ALA A 325 28.60 -20.05 -13.10
CA ALA A 325 29.39 -19.67 -14.26
C ALA A 325 30.77 -20.34 -14.22
N PHE A 326 31.44 -20.40 -13.08
CA PHE A 326 32.72 -21.07 -12.93
C PHE A 326 32.63 -22.60 -13.16
N LEU A 327 31.57 -23.23 -12.67
CA LEU A 327 31.35 -24.68 -12.79
C LEU A 327 31.18 -25.10 -14.27
N PHE A 328 30.48 -24.28 -15.05
CA PHE A 328 30.23 -24.51 -16.45
C PHE A 328 31.42 -24.10 -17.36
N LEU A 329 31.96 -22.89 -17.14
CA LEU A 329 33.05 -22.35 -17.95
C LEU A 329 34.41 -22.97 -17.61
N ARG A 330 34.61 -23.32 -16.32
CA ARG A 330 35.87 -23.89 -15.79
C ARG A 330 37.10 -23.03 -16.08
N ARG A 331 36.92 -21.71 -16.14
CA ARG A 331 37.97 -20.73 -16.47
C ARG A 331 37.81 -19.50 -15.59
N PHE A 332 38.81 -19.23 -14.77
CA PHE A 332 38.78 -18.13 -13.82
C PHE A 332 38.62 -16.77 -14.49
N GLY A 333 39.33 -16.51 -15.62
CA GLY A 333 39.23 -15.23 -16.32
C GLY A 333 37.83 -14.96 -16.87
N ALA A 334 37.19 -15.97 -17.47
CA ALA A 334 35.81 -15.86 -17.96
C ALA A 334 34.81 -15.58 -16.82
N THR A 335 34.94 -16.29 -15.71
CA THR A 335 34.08 -16.08 -14.53
C THR A 335 34.29 -14.71 -13.93
N MET A 336 35.54 -14.23 -13.85
CA MET A 336 35.85 -12.91 -13.32
C MET A 336 35.27 -11.79 -14.18
N ALA A 337 35.25 -11.95 -15.51
CA ALA A 337 34.62 -10.98 -16.41
C ALA A 337 33.12 -10.83 -16.11
N ILE A 338 32.40 -11.95 -15.88
CA ILE A 338 31.00 -11.95 -15.47
C ILE A 338 30.84 -11.36 -14.06
N ALA A 339 31.63 -11.81 -13.09
CA ALA A 339 31.54 -11.37 -11.70
C ALA A 339 31.81 -9.87 -11.52
N VAL A 340 32.65 -9.25 -12.38
CA VAL A 340 32.89 -7.80 -12.35
C VAL A 340 31.79 -7.03 -13.09
N SER A 341 31.19 -7.60 -14.13
CA SER A 341 30.13 -6.91 -14.88
C SER A 341 28.86 -6.66 -14.06
N MET A 342 28.50 -7.59 -13.13
CA MET A 342 27.28 -7.48 -12.31
C MET A 342 27.28 -6.25 -11.39
N PRO A 343 28.27 -6.01 -10.51
CA PRO A 343 28.29 -4.82 -9.67
C PRO A 343 28.32 -3.51 -10.49
N VAL A 344 28.97 -3.52 -11.66
CA VAL A 344 29.01 -2.35 -12.54
C VAL A 344 27.63 -2.07 -13.14
N CYS A 345 26.83 -3.12 -13.45
CA CYS A 345 25.44 -2.96 -13.86
C CYS A 345 24.59 -2.33 -12.76
N ILE A 346 24.67 -2.83 -11.52
CA ILE A 346 23.93 -2.32 -10.38
C ILE A 346 24.28 -0.84 -10.13
N LEU A 347 25.56 -0.50 -10.14
CA LEU A 347 26.00 0.90 -10.01
C LEU A 347 25.50 1.81 -11.14
N ALA A 348 25.36 1.27 -12.37
CA ALA A 348 24.76 2.01 -13.47
C ALA A 348 23.27 2.27 -13.27
N VAL A 349 22.56 1.35 -12.64
CA VAL A 349 21.12 1.52 -12.29
C VAL A 349 20.93 2.64 -11.28
N PHE A 350 21.74 2.71 -10.21
CA PHE A 350 21.66 3.81 -9.25
C PHE A 350 21.82 5.20 -9.89
N VAL A 351 22.65 5.30 -10.95
CA VAL A 351 22.75 6.55 -11.72
C VAL A 351 21.44 6.88 -12.44
N LEU A 352 20.78 5.88 -13.02
CA LEU A 352 19.52 6.07 -13.73
C LEU A 352 18.36 6.32 -12.75
N MET A 353 18.32 5.61 -11.63
CA MET A 353 17.32 5.85 -10.58
C MET A 353 17.36 7.30 -10.10
N ASN A 354 18.54 7.85 -9.84
CA ASN A 354 18.67 9.25 -9.44
C ASN A 354 18.28 10.25 -10.55
N ILE A 355 18.47 9.91 -11.85
CA ILE A 355 18.06 10.79 -12.95
C ILE A 355 16.56 10.81 -13.14
N PHE A 356 15.87 9.71 -12.81
CA PHE A 356 14.43 9.54 -12.94
C PHE A 356 13.69 9.70 -11.61
N ASP A 357 14.35 10.22 -10.58
CA ASP A 357 13.81 10.48 -9.24
C ASP A 357 13.15 9.25 -8.57
N LEU A 358 13.68 8.03 -8.86
CA LEU A 358 13.23 6.80 -8.22
C LEU A 358 13.84 6.64 -6.83
N THR A 359 13.06 6.12 -5.90
CA THR A 359 13.48 5.85 -4.52
C THR A 359 14.06 4.44 -4.34
N LEU A 360 14.91 4.26 -3.32
CA LEU A 360 15.31 2.94 -2.83
C LEU A 360 14.25 2.45 -1.84
N ASN A 361 13.31 1.67 -2.34
CA ASN A 361 12.21 1.09 -1.57
C ASN A 361 12.18 -0.43 -1.73
N MET A 362 11.28 -1.13 -1.04
CA MET A 362 11.16 -2.59 -1.12
C MET A 362 10.96 -3.08 -2.56
N MET A 363 10.19 -2.35 -3.38
CA MET A 363 9.91 -2.71 -4.76
C MET A 363 11.15 -2.56 -5.66
N SER A 364 11.82 -1.42 -5.62
CA SER A 364 13.03 -1.18 -6.41
C SER A 364 14.20 -2.11 -6.01
N LEU A 365 14.38 -2.37 -4.70
CA LEU A 365 15.36 -3.33 -4.19
C LEU A 365 15.02 -4.76 -4.60
N GLY A 366 13.75 -5.16 -4.54
CA GLY A 366 13.25 -6.43 -5.07
C GLY A 366 13.53 -6.57 -6.57
N GLY A 367 13.31 -5.49 -7.34
CA GLY A 367 13.66 -5.41 -8.75
C GLY A 367 15.15 -5.63 -9.03
N ILE A 368 16.03 -5.01 -8.24
CA ILE A 368 17.49 -5.21 -8.35
C ILE A 368 17.86 -6.66 -8.00
N ALA A 369 17.33 -7.20 -6.88
CA ALA A 369 17.61 -8.56 -6.44
C ALA A 369 17.20 -9.60 -7.49
N MET A 370 16.03 -9.46 -8.07
CA MET A 370 15.53 -10.31 -9.15
C MET A 370 16.35 -10.12 -10.44
N GLY A 371 16.65 -8.89 -10.79
CA GLY A 371 17.40 -8.54 -11.98
C GLY A 371 18.82 -9.08 -12.00
N VAL A 372 19.45 -9.30 -10.84
CA VAL A 372 20.79 -9.92 -10.73
C VAL A 372 20.88 -11.24 -11.47
N GLY A 373 19.83 -12.07 -11.40
CA GLY A 373 19.75 -13.32 -12.15
C GLY A 373 19.73 -13.11 -13.67
N MET A 374 19.12 -12.04 -14.16
CA MET A 374 18.94 -11.76 -15.59
C MET A 374 20.12 -11.00 -16.22
N ILE A 375 20.87 -10.20 -15.44
CA ILE A 375 22.06 -9.47 -15.91
C ILE A 375 23.09 -10.41 -16.54
N VAL A 376 23.23 -11.59 -15.97
CA VAL A 376 24.28 -12.54 -16.36
C VAL A 376 24.06 -13.11 -17.75
N ASP A 377 22.82 -13.21 -18.21
CA ASP A 377 22.43 -13.87 -19.45
C ASP A 377 23.12 -13.24 -20.66
N ASN A 378 22.98 -11.92 -20.84
CA ASN A 378 23.65 -11.21 -21.94
C ASN A 378 25.18 -11.38 -21.93
N SER A 379 25.77 -11.30 -20.74
CA SER A 379 27.23 -11.45 -20.55
C SER A 379 27.72 -12.87 -20.90
N ILE A 380 26.94 -13.90 -20.56
CA ILE A 380 27.23 -15.30 -20.86
C ILE A 380 27.23 -15.53 -22.37
N VAL A 381 26.20 -15.04 -23.08
CA VAL A 381 26.06 -15.23 -24.53
C VAL A 381 27.24 -14.61 -25.29
N VAL A 382 27.61 -13.38 -24.97
CA VAL A 382 28.74 -12.68 -25.58
C VAL A 382 30.04 -13.39 -25.28
N LEU A 383 30.27 -13.75 -24.01
CA LEU A 383 31.49 -14.40 -23.58
C LEU A 383 31.67 -15.78 -24.22
N GLU A 384 30.60 -16.60 -24.26
CA GLU A 384 30.66 -17.93 -24.88
C GLU A 384 31.02 -17.82 -26.37
N ASN A 385 30.46 -16.85 -27.08
CA ASN A 385 30.75 -16.64 -28.50
C ASN A 385 32.21 -16.19 -28.72
N ILE A 386 32.74 -15.28 -27.89
CA ILE A 386 34.16 -14.87 -27.92
C ILE A 386 35.07 -16.10 -27.73
N TYR A 387 34.74 -16.95 -26.73
CA TYR A 387 35.55 -18.17 -26.50
C TYR A 387 35.41 -19.20 -27.60
N ARG A 388 34.30 -19.28 -28.33
CA ARG A 388 34.12 -20.12 -29.50
C ARG A 388 35.04 -19.67 -30.63
N PHE A 389 35.05 -18.38 -30.94
CA PHE A 389 35.95 -17.80 -31.95
C PHE A 389 37.42 -18.02 -31.60
N ALA A 390 37.81 -17.82 -30.33
CA ALA A 390 39.17 -18.12 -29.87
C ALA A 390 39.53 -19.61 -30.01
N ALA A 391 38.57 -20.52 -29.82
CA ALA A 391 38.75 -21.96 -29.99
C ALA A 391 38.86 -22.37 -31.47
N GLU A 392 38.17 -21.67 -32.37
CA GLU A 392 38.25 -21.86 -33.84
C GLU A 392 39.55 -21.34 -34.41
N GLY A 393 40.38 -20.63 -33.63
CA GLY A 393 41.75 -20.26 -34.03
C GLY A 393 41.93 -18.79 -34.41
N HIS A 394 40.92 -17.95 -34.19
CA HIS A 394 41.05 -16.52 -34.40
C HIS A 394 42.01 -15.90 -33.34
N ASP A 395 42.68 -14.81 -33.73
CA ASP A 395 43.52 -14.06 -32.80
C ASP A 395 42.63 -13.34 -31.73
N ARG A 396 43.26 -12.94 -30.64
CA ARG A 396 42.59 -12.37 -29.45
C ARG A 396 41.70 -11.18 -29.80
N MET A 397 42.17 -10.26 -30.66
CA MET A 397 41.40 -9.06 -31.01
C MET A 397 40.22 -9.42 -31.93
N SER A 398 40.46 -10.24 -32.94
CA SER A 398 39.39 -10.71 -33.85
C SER A 398 38.36 -11.55 -33.11
N ALA A 399 38.77 -12.46 -32.22
CA ALA A 399 37.86 -13.25 -31.42
C ALA A 399 36.92 -12.39 -30.57
N CYS A 400 37.44 -11.30 -29.94
CA CYS A 400 36.64 -10.39 -29.16
C CYS A 400 35.70 -9.51 -30.00
N VAL A 401 36.21 -8.95 -31.12
CA VAL A 401 35.42 -8.03 -31.96
C VAL A 401 34.38 -8.79 -32.80
N ASP A 402 34.84 -9.80 -33.58
CA ASP A 402 33.96 -10.53 -34.48
C ASP A 402 32.98 -11.42 -33.70
N GLY A 403 33.46 -12.04 -32.60
CA GLY A 403 32.61 -12.84 -31.72
C GLY A 403 31.51 -12.02 -31.05
N THR A 404 31.79 -10.77 -30.64
CA THR A 404 30.75 -9.90 -30.11
C THR A 404 29.81 -9.44 -31.23
N LYS A 405 30.34 -9.06 -32.40
CA LYS A 405 29.54 -8.58 -33.52
C LYS A 405 28.52 -9.61 -34.01
N GLU A 406 28.87 -10.89 -34.04
CA GLU A 406 27.97 -11.97 -34.47
C GLU A 406 26.71 -12.07 -33.59
N VAL A 407 26.84 -11.87 -32.31
CA VAL A 407 25.71 -12.01 -31.36
C VAL A 407 25.02 -10.70 -31.01
N THR A 408 25.54 -9.56 -31.45
CA THR A 408 25.01 -8.24 -31.10
C THR A 408 23.51 -8.09 -31.41
N THR A 409 23.09 -8.50 -32.62
CA THR A 409 21.67 -8.40 -33.03
C THR A 409 20.75 -9.27 -32.18
N SER A 410 21.17 -10.52 -31.89
CA SER A 410 20.42 -11.43 -31.03
C SER A 410 20.32 -10.90 -29.59
N VAL A 411 21.39 -10.34 -29.02
CA VAL A 411 21.43 -9.76 -27.69
C VAL A 411 20.52 -8.53 -27.58
N ILE A 412 20.58 -7.63 -28.59
CA ILE A 412 19.70 -6.44 -28.61
C ILE A 412 18.23 -6.87 -28.68
N ALA A 413 17.90 -7.80 -29.57
CA ALA A 413 16.54 -8.25 -29.77
C ALA A 413 16.00 -8.98 -28.54
N SER A 414 16.78 -9.88 -27.92
CA SER A 414 16.37 -10.57 -26.69
C SER A 414 16.20 -9.59 -25.51
N THR A 415 17.07 -8.61 -25.39
CA THR A 415 16.95 -7.55 -24.38
C THR A 415 15.68 -6.72 -24.61
N LEU A 416 15.41 -6.34 -25.87
CA LEU A 416 14.24 -5.55 -26.22
C LEU A 416 12.93 -6.32 -25.97
N THR A 417 12.89 -7.64 -26.24
CA THR A 417 11.73 -8.47 -25.91
C THR A 417 11.49 -8.57 -24.41
N THR A 418 12.55 -8.65 -23.61
CA THR A 418 12.41 -8.70 -22.15
C THR A 418 11.96 -7.36 -21.59
N VAL A 419 12.52 -6.23 -22.05
CA VAL A 419 12.10 -4.88 -21.61
C VAL A 419 10.68 -4.57 -22.04
N ALA A 420 10.26 -5.00 -23.24
CA ALA A 420 8.90 -4.77 -23.76
C ALA A 420 7.79 -5.38 -22.87
N VAL A 421 8.11 -6.36 -22.04
CA VAL A 421 7.17 -6.98 -21.11
C VAL A 421 6.89 -6.08 -19.89
N PHE A 422 7.87 -5.27 -19.49
CA PHE A 422 7.71 -4.38 -18.31
C PHE A 422 6.96 -3.09 -18.63
N ILE A 423 7.00 -2.62 -19.89
CA ILE A 423 6.34 -1.38 -20.30
C ILE A 423 4.83 -1.38 -20.00
N PRO A 424 4.04 -2.43 -20.32
CA PRO A 424 2.62 -2.44 -20.03
C PRO A 424 2.29 -2.45 -18.54
N ILE A 425 3.13 -3.03 -17.69
CA ILE A 425 2.94 -3.05 -16.25
C ILE A 425 3.19 -1.64 -15.67
N GLY A 426 4.28 -0.98 -16.06
CA GLY A 426 4.57 0.40 -15.64
C GLY A 426 3.61 1.45 -16.22
N LEU A 427 2.79 1.08 -17.23
CA LEU A 427 1.74 1.92 -17.79
C LEU A 427 0.33 1.48 -17.37
N SER A 428 0.20 0.43 -16.55
CA SER A 428 -1.09 0.08 -15.97
C SER A 428 -1.50 1.13 -14.94
N GLY A 429 -2.77 1.46 -14.91
CA GLY A 429 -3.34 2.35 -13.88
C GLY A 429 -3.60 1.62 -12.57
N GLY A 430 -4.27 2.31 -11.65
CA GLY A 430 -4.70 1.75 -10.38
C GLY A 430 -3.56 1.41 -9.41
N MET A 431 -3.90 0.64 -8.38
CA MET A 431 -2.95 0.20 -7.34
C MET A 431 -1.78 -0.61 -7.90
N ALA A 432 -2.04 -1.47 -8.90
CA ALA A 432 -1.00 -2.27 -9.53
C ALA A 432 0.06 -1.41 -10.23
N GLY A 433 -0.34 -0.37 -10.95
CA GLY A 433 0.59 0.58 -11.58
C GLY A 433 1.44 1.30 -10.56
N MET A 434 0.83 1.90 -9.55
CA MET A 434 1.52 2.65 -8.49
C MET A 434 2.56 1.79 -7.75
N LEU A 435 2.21 0.55 -7.43
CA LEU A 435 3.08 -0.34 -6.66
C LEU A 435 4.26 -0.86 -7.50
N PHE A 436 4.04 -1.16 -8.80
CA PHE A 436 5.06 -1.83 -9.61
C PHE A 436 5.81 -0.92 -10.60
N ASP A 437 5.52 0.39 -10.66
CA ASP A 437 6.22 1.31 -11.57
C ASP A 437 7.73 1.38 -11.26
N ASP A 438 8.09 1.66 -10.01
CA ASP A 438 9.49 1.67 -9.54
C ASP A 438 10.21 0.34 -9.81
N PHE A 439 9.51 -0.78 -9.58
CA PHE A 439 10.01 -2.12 -9.85
C PHE A 439 10.29 -2.33 -11.34
N CYS A 440 9.34 -2.00 -12.21
CA CYS A 440 9.44 -2.19 -13.66
C CYS A 440 10.52 -1.31 -14.28
N LEU A 441 10.59 -0.04 -13.86
CA LEU A 441 11.62 0.90 -14.34
C LEU A 441 13.01 0.45 -13.87
N THR A 442 13.16 0.04 -12.63
CA THR A 442 14.43 -0.43 -12.07
C THR A 442 14.95 -1.66 -12.83
N ILE A 443 14.10 -2.67 -13.07
CA ILE A 443 14.47 -3.85 -13.84
C ILE A 443 14.75 -3.49 -15.30
N GLY A 444 13.92 -2.63 -15.88
CA GLY A 444 14.12 -2.15 -17.24
C GLY A 444 15.50 -1.49 -17.43
N PHE A 445 15.88 -0.61 -16.51
CA PHE A 445 17.20 0.03 -16.49
C PHE A 445 18.33 -0.98 -16.27
N LEU A 446 18.10 -1.98 -15.41
CA LEU A 446 19.07 -3.02 -15.12
C LEU A 446 19.37 -3.88 -16.35
N ILE A 447 18.33 -4.28 -17.07
CA ILE A 447 18.45 -5.11 -18.29
C ILE A 447 19.09 -4.31 -19.43
N LEU A 448 18.70 -3.05 -19.62
CA LEU A 448 19.33 -2.17 -20.63
C LEU A 448 20.80 -1.87 -20.28
N GLY A 449 21.09 -1.61 -19.02
CA GLY A 449 22.46 -1.44 -18.51
C GLY A 449 23.31 -2.69 -18.72
N SER A 450 22.75 -3.87 -18.45
CA SER A 450 23.38 -5.17 -18.70
C SER A 450 23.76 -5.36 -20.16
N MET A 451 22.85 -5.04 -21.09
CA MET A 451 23.12 -5.10 -22.53
C MET A 451 24.29 -4.19 -22.92
N ALA A 452 24.28 -2.94 -22.47
CA ALA A 452 25.36 -1.99 -22.77
C ALA A 452 26.72 -2.50 -22.24
N ILE A 453 26.74 -3.03 -21.02
CA ILE A 453 27.95 -3.57 -20.38
C ILE A 453 28.40 -4.89 -21.04
N ALA A 454 27.48 -5.77 -21.42
CA ALA A 454 27.79 -7.01 -22.10
C ALA A 454 28.41 -6.77 -23.49
N LEU A 455 28.02 -5.72 -24.21
CA LEU A 455 28.54 -5.37 -25.52
C LEU A 455 29.80 -4.51 -25.45
N THR A 456 30.17 -3.92 -24.34
CA THR A 456 31.34 -3.02 -24.21
C THR A 456 32.35 -3.52 -23.19
N LEU A 457 31.98 -3.67 -21.92
CA LEU A 457 32.92 -4.03 -20.86
C LEU A 457 33.32 -5.50 -20.91
N VAL A 458 32.41 -6.42 -21.18
CA VAL A 458 32.68 -7.86 -21.20
C VAL A 458 33.70 -8.22 -22.30
N PRO A 459 33.59 -7.76 -23.56
CA PRO A 459 34.63 -7.99 -24.59
C PRO A 459 36.00 -7.40 -24.20
N LEU A 460 36.01 -6.23 -23.53
CA LEU A 460 37.24 -5.61 -23.06
C LEU A 460 37.92 -6.45 -21.98
N LEU A 461 37.14 -6.91 -20.96
CA LEU A 461 37.65 -7.79 -19.93
C LEU A 461 38.13 -9.13 -20.51
N CYS A 462 37.38 -9.68 -21.47
CA CYS A 462 37.82 -10.87 -22.20
C CYS A 462 39.14 -10.62 -22.92
N TYR A 463 39.30 -9.51 -23.63
CA TYR A 463 40.54 -9.15 -24.28
C TYR A 463 41.72 -9.07 -23.29
N MET A 464 41.54 -8.54 -22.11
CA MET A 464 42.57 -8.46 -21.06
C MET A 464 42.93 -9.83 -20.48
N MET A 465 41.95 -10.73 -20.33
CA MET A 465 42.13 -11.99 -19.60
C MET A 465 42.24 -13.25 -20.49
N LEU A 466 42.02 -13.15 -21.80
CA LEU A 466 42.07 -14.27 -22.73
C LEU A 466 43.51 -14.66 -23.01
N ASP A 467 43.87 -15.92 -22.76
CA ASP A 467 45.14 -16.53 -23.11
C ASP A 467 44.92 -17.58 -24.26
N GLU A 468 45.20 -17.17 -25.49
CA GLU A 468 44.94 -17.96 -26.71
C GLU A 468 45.65 -19.33 -26.66
N ASN A 469 46.86 -19.36 -26.14
CA ASN A 469 47.66 -20.58 -26.09
C ASN A 469 47.07 -21.60 -25.09
N LYS A 470 46.51 -21.14 -23.98
CA LYS A 470 45.81 -22.01 -23.03
C LYS A 470 44.49 -22.51 -23.59
N VAL A 471 43.73 -21.67 -24.33
CA VAL A 471 42.46 -22.06 -24.94
C VAL A 471 42.67 -23.19 -25.96
N ARG A 472 43.70 -23.10 -26.78
CA ARG A 472 44.09 -24.14 -27.75
C ARG A 472 44.61 -25.42 -27.09
N GLN A 473 45.48 -25.29 -26.10
CA GLN A 473 46.03 -26.44 -25.37
C GLN A 473 44.98 -27.20 -24.56
N ASP A 474 43.97 -26.52 -24.01
CA ASP A 474 42.90 -27.15 -23.24
C ASP A 474 41.97 -27.99 -24.13
N GLN A 475 41.78 -27.62 -25.42
CA GLN A 475 41.07 -28.47 -26.37
C GLN A 475 41.83 -29.75 -26.71
N ILE A 476 43.16 -29.64 -26.89
CA ILE A 476 44.00 -30.79 -27.14
C ILE A 476 44.09 -31.72 -25.92
N LYS A 477 44.19 -31.17 -24.73
CA LYS A 477 44.25 -31.92 -23.47
C LYS A 477 42.90 -32.52 -23.04
N LYS A 478 41.75 -31.97 -23.46
CA LYS A 478 40.42 -32.57 -23.24
C LYS A 478 40.23 -33.89 -23.93
N ALA A 479 40.98 -34.17 -25.00
CA ALA A 479 41.00 -35.44 -25.68
C ALA A 479 41.79 -36.56 -24.94
N GLU A 480 42.68 -36.17 -23.99
CA GLU A 480 43.65 -37.11 -23.38
C GLU A 480 43.53 -37.37 -21.88
N LYS A 481 42.72 -36.65 -21.12
CA LYS A 481 42.76 -36.71 -19.62
C LYS A 481 41.62 -37.46 -18.94
N LYS A 482 41.96 -38.54 -18.18
CA LYS A 482 41.12 -39.17 -17.17
C LYS A 482 40.75 -38.22 -16.04
N GLN A 483 39.46 -38.12 -15.76
CA GLN A 483 38.87 -37.18 -14.80
C GLN A 483 39.05 -37.55 -13.33
N ASN A 484 39.22 -36.60 -12.43
CA ASN A 484 39.25 -36.79 -10.99
C ASN A 484 37.90 -37.32 -10.43
N ALA A 485 37.92 -38.14 -9.40
CA ALA A 485 36.81 -38.99 -8.91
C ALA A 485 35.50 -38.22 -8.58
N LEU A 486 35.58 -36.98 -7.98
CA LEU A 486 34.42 -36.15 -7.69
C LEU A 486 33.82 -35.51 -8.97
N VAL A 487 34.66 -35.11 -9.91
CA VAL A 487 34.26 -34.61 -11.24
C VAL A 487 33.70 -35.71 -12.12
N SER A 488 34.11 -36.99 -11.90
CA SER A 488 33.60 -38.12 -12.66
C SER A 488 32.18 -38.54 -12.23
N THR A 489 31.80 -38.35 -10.97
CA THR A 489 30.47 -38.70 -10.47
C THR A 489 29.41 -37.69 -10.96
N VAL A 490 29.67 -36.40 -10.79
CA VAL A 490 28.80 -35.33 -11.32
C VAL A 490 28.78 -35.33 -12.86
N GLY A 491 29.94 -35.49 -13.48
CA GLY A 491 30.06 -35.64 -14.94
C GLY A 491 29.32 -36.88 -15.48
N GLY A 492 29.25 -37.97 -14.71
CA GLY A 492 28.48 -39.17 -15.05
C GLY A 492 26.95 -38.93 -15.00
N TRP A 493 26.47 -38.16 -14.04
CA TRP A 493 25.07 -37.76 -13.96
C TRP A 493 24.69 -36.80 -15.12
N ILE A 494 25.49 -35.79 -15.36
CA ILE A 494 25.29 -34.85 -16.48
C ILE A 494 25.29 -35.59 -17.82
N SER A 495 26.21 -36.55 -18.00
CA SER A 495 26.27 -37.37 -19.20
C SER A 495 25.03 -38.25 -19.37
N LYS A 496 24.51 -38.84 -18.28
CA LYS A 496 23.27 -39.65 -18.33
C LYS A 496 22.05 -38.75 -18.68
N LEU A 497 21.93 -37.57 -18.07
CA LEU A 497 20.90 -36.60 -18.39
C LEU A 497 20.99 -36.12 -19.86
N TYR A 498 22.17 -35.85 -20.34
CA TYR A 498 22.41 -35.49 -21.74
C TYR A 498 22.01 -36.58 -22.73
N HIS A 499 22.36 -37.86 -22.44
CA HIS A 499 21.95 -38.97 -23.28
C HIS A 499 20.44 -39.27 -23.18
N LEU A 500 19.83 -39.04 -22.01
CA LEU A 500 18.38 -39.14 -21.85
C LEU A 500 17.69 -38.06 -22.71
N TYR A 501 18.17 -36.81 -22.64
CA TYR A 501 17.65 -35.73 -23.44
C TYR A 501 17.73 -36.04 -24.95
N LEU A 502 18.88 -36.49 -25.45
CA LEU A 502 19.03 -36.83 -26.85
C LEU A 502 18.05 -37.92 -27.32
N ARG A 503 17.81 -38.93 -26.47
CA ARG A 503 16.82 -39.98 -26.78
C ARG A 503 15.38 -39.44 -26.78
N LEU A 504 15.04 -38.56 -25.84
CA LEU A 504 13.71 -37.95 -25.79
C LEU A 504 13.50 -37.02 -27.00
N LEU A 505 14.50 -36.19 -27.34
CA LEU A 505 14.46 -35.31 -28.49
C LEU A 505 14.25 -36.09 -29.79
N ASP A 506 15.05 -37.12 -30.00
CA ASP A 506 14.95 -37.97 -31.17
C ASP A 506 13.57 -38.66 -31.24
N TYR A 507 13.06 -39.16 -30.12
CA TYR A 507 11.74 -39.76 -30.04
C TYR A 507 10.63 -38.78 -30.41
N PHE A 508 10.62 -37.55 -29.81
CA PHE A 508 9.59 -36.55 -30.07
C PHE A 508 9.65 -35.97 -31.50
N VAL A 509 10.84 -35.77 -32.07
CA VAL A 509 10.99 -35.30 -33.44
C VAL A 509 10.43 -36.32 -34.45
N HIS A 510 10.63 -37.61 -34.23
CA HIS A 510 10.05 -38.67 -35.06
C HIS A 510 8.56 -38.97 -34.78
N HIS A 511 8.06 -38.64 -33.58
CA HIS A 511 6.68 -38.91 -33.14
C HIS A 511 5.93 -37.60 -32.82
N LEU A 512 5.83 -36.67 -33.77
CA LEU A 512 5.24 -35.33 -33.59
C LEU A 512 3.83 -35.34 -32.96
N LYS A 513 2.99 -36.35 -33.30
CA LYS A 513 1.63 -36.46 -32.74
C LYS A 513 1.63 -36.68 -31.21
N ILE A 514 2.59 -37.47 -30.71
CA ILE A 514 2.74 -37.75 -29.28
C ILE A 514 3.24 -36.49 -28.58
N GLY A 515 4.23 -35.79 -29.19
CA GLY A 515 4.73 -34.51 -28.66
C GLY A 515 3.62 -33.47 -28.54
N MET A 516 2.77 -33.31 -29.56
CA MET A 516 1.62 -32.41 -29.53
C MET A 516 0.57 -32.82 -28.47
N LEU A 517 0.29 -34.13 -28.33
CA LEU A 517 -0.65 -34.62 -27.31
C LEU A 517 -0.18 -34.28 -25.90
N VAL A 518 1.13 -34.46 -25.63
CA VAL A 518 1.71 -34.10 -24.32
C VAL A 518 1.66 -32.59 -24.09
N ALA A 519 1.99 -31.78 -25.13
CA ALA A 519 1.90 -30.33 -25.04
C ALA A 519 0.48 -29.85 -24.74
N VAL A 520 -0.54 -30.41 -25.41
CA VAL A 520 -1.95 -30.12 -25.14
C VAL A 520 -2.34 -30.55 -23.72
N GLY A 521 -1.85 -31.71 -23.26
CA GLY A 521 -2.06 -32.18 -21.89
C GLY A 521 -1.50 -31.22 -20.85
N LEU A 522 -0.33 -30.61 -21.12
CA LEU A 522 0.25 -29.60 -20.24
C LEU A 522 -0.54 -28.27 -20.25
N VAL A 523 -1.10 -27.88 -21.39
CA VAL A 523 -1.99 -26.71 -21.47
C VAL A 523 -3.31 -26.96 -20.70
N VAL A 524 -3.88 -28.17 -20.80
CA VAL A 524 -5.07 -28.54 -19.99
C VAL A 524 -4.72 -28.54 -18.50
N PHE A 525 -3.53 -29.02 -18.15
CA PHE A 525 -3.03 -28.95 -16.78
C PHE A 525 -2.90 -27.49 -16.29
N PHE A 526 -2.39 -26.59 -17.13
CA PHE A 526 -2.33 -25.15 -16.84
C PHE A 526 -3.72 -24.59 -16.50
N VAL A 527 -4.73 -24.87 -17.33
CA VAL A 527 -6.12 -24.42 -17.06
C VAL A 527 -6.63 -25.01 -15.74
N GLY A 528 -6.29 -26.26 -15.45
CA GLY A 528 -6.64 -26.90 -14.17
C GLY A 528 -6.02 -26.20 -12.98
N CYS A 529 -4.74 -25.81 -13.06
CA CYS A 529 -4.07 -25.02 -12.03
C CYS A 529 -4.72 -23.65 -11.82
N CYS A 530 -5.05 -22.93 -12.90
CA CYS A 530 -5.75 -21.64 -12.81
C CYS A 530 -7.11 -21.72 -12.06
N LEU A 531 -7.79 -22.85 -12.13
CA LEU A 531 -9.09 -23.07 -11.48
C LEU A 531 -9.00 -23.51 -10.01
N THR A 532 -7.82 -23.86 -9.54
CA THR A 532 -7.61 -24.46 -8.21
C THR A 532 -6.70 -23.61 -7.31
N THR A 533 -6.16 -22.53 -7.79
CA THR A 533 -5.30 -21.63 -7.02
C THR A 533 -6.13 -20.48 -6.50
N ASN A 534 -6.10 -20.25 -5.19
CA ASN A 534 -6.76 -19.09 -4.56
C ASN A 534 -6.08 -17.81 -5.01
N MET A 535 -6.82 -16.72 -4.98
CA MET A 535 -6.33 -15.38 -5.32
C MET A 535 -6.32 -14.51 -4.08
N VAL A 536 -5.23 -13.77 -3.89
CA VAL A 536 -5.06 -12.79 -2.83
C VAL A 536 -4.50 -11.50 -3.46
N LEU A 537 -4.83 -10.34 -2.91
CA LEU A 537 -4.33 -9.07 -3.44
C LEU A 537 -2.81 -9.00 -3.26
N LEU A 538 -2.36 -9.01 -2.02
CA LEU A 538 -0.94 -9.05 -1.64
C LEU A 538 -0.71 -10.24 -0.68
N PRO A 539 0.48 -10.84 -0.67
CA PRO A 539 0.81 -11.85 0.32
C PRO A 539 0.98 -11.20 1.70
N SER A 540 0.56 -11.87 2.76
CA SER A 540 0.75 -11.41 4.13
C SER A 540 2.24 -11.23 4.46
N MET A 541 2.55 -10.18 5.21
CA MET A 541 3.90 -9.85 5.64
C MET A 541 3.95 -9.76 7.17
N ASP A 542 4.75 -10.60 7.80
CA ASP A 542 4.90 -10.61 9.24
C ASP A 542 5.80 -9.47 9.71
N MET A 543 5.21 -8.34 10.11
CA MET A 543 5.91 -7.15 10.62
C MET A 543 6.23 -7.22 12.12
N GLY A 544 5.86 -8.30 12.81
CA GLY A 544 6.06 -8.39 14.26
C GLY A 544 5.15 -7.49 15.07
N GLN A 545 4.05 -7.01 14.49
CA GLN A 545 3.10 -6.13 15.15
C GLN A 545 1.68 -6.71 15.05
N ILE A 546 0.92 -6.65 16.14
CA ILE A 546 -0.49 -7.05 16.18
C ILE A 546 -1.29 -5.85 16.66
N SER A 547 -2.35 -5.50 15.96
CA SER A 547 -3.30 -4.47 16.34
C SER A 547 -4.57 -5.12 16.85
N ILE A 548 -5.02 -4.69 18.03
CA ILE A 548 -6.28 -5.12 18.65
C ILE A 548 -7.15 -3.88 18.76
N SER A 549 -8.23 -3.85 18.00
CA SER A 549 -9.23 -2.80 18.07
C SER A 549 -10.34 -3.22 19.04
N ILE A 550 -10.64 -2.34 19.97
CA ILE A 550 -11.68 -2.53 20.96
C ILE A 550 -12.75 -1.49 20.70
N SER A 551 -14.00 -1.91 20.53
CA SER A 551 -15.16 -1.04 20.44
C SER A 551 -16.07 -1.29 21.65
N THR A 552 -16.34 -0.25 22.41
CA THR A 552 -17.22 -0.29 23.58
C THR A 552 -18.61 0.26 23.22
N PRO A 553 -19.64 -0.06 24.01
CA PRO A 553 -20.97 0.49 23.76
C PRO A 553 -20.96 2.01 23.79
N ILE A 554 -21.83 2.59 22.96
CA ILE A 554 -21.97 4.03 22.81
C ILE A 554 -22.34 4.69 24.13
N GLY A 555 -21.67 5.80 24.44
CA GLY A 555 -21.78 6.52 25.69
C GLY A 555 -20.87 5.96 26.80
N SER A 556 -19.98 5.02 26.46
CA SER A 556 -18.91 4.64 27.39
C SER A 556 -17.99 5.82 27.64
N GLN A 557 -17.41 5.87 28.84
CA GLN A 557 -16.40 6.87 29.20
C GLN A 557 -14.98 6.33 28.91
N VAL A 558 -14.02 7.22 28.65
CA VAL A 558 -12.63 6.86 28.40
C VAL A 558 -12.07 5.93 29.47
N ASP A 559 -12.38 6.17 30.73
CA ASP A 559 -11.92 5.32 31.85
C ASP A 559 -12.46 3.88 31.77
N GLU A 560 -13.70 3.68 31.28
CA GLU A 560 -14.28 2.35 31.10
C GLU A 560 -13.63 1.60 29.95
N THR A 561 -13.42 2.28 28.83
CA THR A 561 -12.73 1.75 27.67
C THR A 561 -11.27 1.44 27.99
N THR A 562 -10.59 2.32 28.73
CA THR A 562 -9.22 2.10 29.22
C THR A 562 -9.12 0.88 30.14
N ALA A 563 -10.09 0.68 31.04
CA ALA A 563 -10.09 -0.51 31.89
C ALA A 563 -10.26 -1.82 31.11
N ILE A 564 -10.91 -1.79 29.94
CA ILE A 564 -11.00 -2.94 29.05
C ILE A 564 -9.66 -3.13 28.31
N ALA A 565 -9.05 -2.04 27.81
CA ALA A 565 -7.74 -2.08 27.17
C ALA A 565 -6.66 -2.61 28.13
N ASP A 566 -6.68 -2.23 29.41
CA ASP A 566 -5.81 -2.77 30.46
C ASP A 566 -5.97 -4.27 30.62
N ARG A 567 -7.19 -4.79 30.58
CA ARG A 567 -7.43 -6.23 30.68
C ARG A 567 -6.91 -6.98 29.45
N VAL A 568 -7.08 -6.40 28.26
CA VAL A 568 -6.54 -6.95 27.02
C VAL A 568 -5.01 -6.97 27.08
N ALA A 569 -4.40 -5.87 27.50
CA ALA A 569 -2.96 -5.76 27.69
C ALA A 569 -2.41 -6.79 28.69
N ALA A 570 -3.09 -6.98 29.82
CA ALA A 570 -2.71 -7.97 30.83
C ALA A 570 -2.79 -9.40 30.29
N ILE A 571 -3.84 -9.74 29.53
CA ILE A 571 -3.98 -11.06 28.89
C ILE A 571 -2.87 -11.28 27.86
N ALA A 572 -2.53 -10.27 27.06
CA ALA A 572 -1.46 -10.34 26.10
C ALA A 572 -0.10 -10.55 26.79
N GLN A 573 0.22 -9.80 27.85
CA GLN A 573 1.45 -9.96 28.63
C GLN A 573 1.60 -11.34 29.27
N GLU A 574 0.49 -11.96 29.70
CA GLU A 574 0.53 -13.29 30.32
C GLU A 574 0.69 -14.43 29.28
N ASN A 575 0.13 -14.27 28.08
CA ASN A 575 0.01 -15.38 27.11
C ASN A 575 0.95 -15.26 25.89
N VAL A 576 1.62 -14.13 25.69
CA VAL A 576 2.54 -13.89 24.57
C VAL A 576 3.97 -13.71 25.09
N PRO A 577 4.75 -14.80 25.18
CA PRO A 577 6.14 -14.71 25.63
C PRO A 577 7.07 -13.96 24.65
N GLU A 578 6.65 -13.80 23.40
CA GLU A 578 7.36 -13.07 22.34
C GLU A 578 7.12 -11.57 22.37
N LEU A 579 6.34 -11.06 23.34
CA LEU A 579 6.02 -9.64 23.46
C LEU A 579 7.26 -8.83 23.89
N GLU A 580 7.63 -7.83 23.10
CA GLU A 580 8.69 -6.87 23.42
C GLU A 580 8.14 -5.65 24.12
N SER A 581 7.07 -5.05 23.58
CA SER A 581 6.39 -3.91 24.17
C SER A 581 4.91 -3.87 23.79
N ILE A 582 4.13 -3.14 24.58
CA ILE A 582 2.71 -2.91 24.34
C ILE A 582 2.40 -1.43 24.58
N TYR A 583 1.69 -0.84 23.64
CA TYR A 583 1.12 0.48 23.85
C TYR A 583 -0.33 0.51 23.37
N TYR A 584 -1.12 1.41 23.93
CA TYR A 584 -2.49 1.61 23.49
C TYR A 584 -2.94 3.04 23.67
N VAL A 585 -3.92 3.41 22.86
CA VAL A 585 -4.63 4.68 22.93
C VAL A 585 -6.12 4.34 23.11
N SER A 586 -6.72 4.88 24.16
CA SER A 586 -8.14 4.73 24.48
C SER A 586 -8.86 6.05 24.25
N GLU A 587 -10.01 5.98 23.62
CA GLU A 587 -11.00 7.02 23.47
C GLU A 587 -12.28 6.61 24.21
N ALA A 588 -13.30 7.45 24.22
CA ALA A 588 -14.53 7.17 24.94
C ALA A 588 -15.19 5.83 24.53
N GLU A 589 -15.26 5.58 23.23
CA GLU A 589 -16.00 4.43 22.68
C GLU A 589 -15.11 3.44 21.94
N SER A 590 -13.79 3.70 21.87
CA SER A 590 -12.83 2.86 21.17
C SER A 590 -11.47 2.84 21.83
N ALA A 591 -10.73 1.73 21.68
CA ALA A 591 -9.32 1.69 22.00
C ALA A 591 -8.55 0.88 20.95
N SER A 592 -7.33 1.31 20.67
CA SER A 592 -6.40 0.61 19.82
C SER A 592 -5.20 0.15 20.64
N VAL A 593 -5.01 -1.16 20.75
CA VAL A 593 -3.90 -1.79 21.47
C VAL A 593 -2.94 -2.38 20.44
N ALA A 594 -1.68 -1.92 20.48
CA ALA A 594 -0.62 -2.43 19.62
C ALA A 594 0.36 -3.28 20.43
N LEU A 595 0.54 -4.52 19.99
CA LEU A 595 1.53 -5.45 20.53
C LEU A 595 2.73 -5.47 19.58
N ILE A 596 3.91 -5.16 20.09
CA ILE A 596 5.17 -5.27 19.34
C ILE A 596 5.86 -6.55 19.81
N LEU A 597 6.11 -7.45 18.87
CA LEU A 597 6.77 -8.73 19.11
C LEU A 597 8.28 -8.63 18.88
N THR A 598 9.03 -9.51 19.48
CA THR A 598 10.47 -9.68 19.20
C THR A 598 10.71 -10.00 17.72
N ASP A 599 11.90 -9.76 17.25
CA ASP A 599 12.30 -10.03 15.87
C ASP A 599 11.90 -11.44 15.42
N LYS A 600 11.49 -11.59 14.16
CA LYS A 600 11.06 -12.88 13.59
C LYS A 600 12.11 -13.98 13.73
N SER A 601 13.40 -13.62 13.69
CA SER A 601 14.51 -14.55 13.88
C SER A 601 14.61 -15.14 15.29
N ASP A 602 14.02 -14.48 16.29
CA ASP A 602 14.11 -14.83 17.71
C ASP A 602 12.81 -15.44 18.26
N ARG A 603 11.77 -15.62 17.42
CA ARG A 603 10.48 -16.23 17.76
C ARG A 603 10.14 -17.42 16.88
N ASP A 604 9.39 -18.36 17.45
CA ASP A 604 8.94 -19.58 16.76
C ASP A 604 7.55 -19.42 16.10
N ARG A 605 6.71 -18.47 16.59
CA ARG A 605 5.34 -18.22 16.11
C ARG A 605 5.30 -16.96 15.23
N SER A 606 4.50 -17.00 14.16
CA SER A 606 4.19 -15.81 13.36
C SER A 606 3.27 -14.84 14.12
N SER A 607 3.17 -13.60 13.65
CA SER A 607 2.19 -12.64 14.20
C SER A 607 0.76 -13.16 14.05
N ASP A 608 0.43 -13.84 12.95
CA ASP A 608 -0.88 -14.48 12.74
C ASP A 608 -1.12 -15.61 13.73
N ASP A 609 -0.14 -16.49 13.98
CA ASP A 609 -0.26 -17.57 14.98
C ASP A 609 -0.49 -17.02 16.39
N VAL A 610 0.14 -15.89 16.73
CA VAL A 610 -0.05 -15.21 18.02
C VAL A 610 -1.44 -14.58 18.09
N ALA A 611 -1.88 -13.87 17.04
CA ALA A 611 -3.20 -13.28 16.93
C ALA A 611 -4.30 -14.34 17.09
N ASP A 612 -4.19 -15.47 16.39
CA ASP A 612 -5.12 -16.60 16.49
C ASP A 612 -5.14 -17.24 17.87
N SER A 613 -4.00 -17.26 18.56
CA SER A 613 -3.93 -17.79 19.93
C SER A 613 -4.61 -16.86 20.96
N LEU A 614 -4.61 -15.53 20.69
CA LEU A 614 -5.26 -14.53 21.54
C LEU A 614 -6.77 -14.46 21.32
N ARG A 615 -7.25 -14.68 20.10
CA ARG A 615 -8.67 -14.57 19.73
C ARG A 615 -9.64 -15.29 20.69
N PRO A 616 -9.47 -16.57 21.05
CA PRO A 616 -10.36 -17.24 21.99
C PRO A 616 -10.26 -16.72 23.42
N LEU A 617 -9.15 -16.08 23.82
CA LEU A 617 -8.96 -15.54 25.17
C LEU A 617 -9.63 -14.18 25.33
N LEU A 618 -9.72 -13.41 24.26
CA LEU A 618 -10.29 -12.06 24.26
C LEU A 618 -11.80 -12.06 23.97
N GLN A 619 -12.33 -13.07 23.28
CA GLN A 619 -13.78 -13.21 23.03
C GLN A 619 -14.62 -13.36 24.30
N ASP A 620 -14.03 -13.79 25.43
CA ASP A 620 -14.72 -13.90 26.73
C ASP A 620 -14.86 -12.56 27.48
N ILE A 621 -14.33 -11.45 26.96
CA ILE A 621 -14.46 -10.12 27.56
C ILE A 621 -15.82 -9.56 27.20
N ALA A 622 -16.72 -9.47 28.24
CA ALA A 622 -18.07 -8.95 28.04
C ALA A 622 -18.09 -7.41 28.02
N GLY A 623 -18.98 -6.83 27.25
CA GLY A 623 -19.24 -5.39 27.20
C GLY A 623 -18.44 -4.64 26.12
N CYS A 624 -17.76 -5.34 25.22
CA CYS A 624 -17.06 -4.73 24.10
C CYS A 624 -17.00 -5.71 22.93
N GLU A 625 -16.75 -5.18 21.75
CA GLU A 625 -16.39 -5.93 20.55
C GLU A 625 -14.87 -5.80 20.32
N ILE A 626 -14.20 -6.93 20.12
CA ILE A 626 -12.74 -6.96 19.98
C ILE A 626 -12.38 -7.59 18.64
N THR A 627 -11.70 -6.83 17.80
CA THR A 627 -11.15 -7.29 16.52
C THR A 627 -9.63 -7.37 16.64
N ILE A 628 -9.06 -8.50 16.23
CA ILE A 628 -7.61 -8.72 16.25
C ILE A 628 -7.13 -8.86 14.83
N THR A 629 -6.21 -8.00 14.45
CA THR A 629 -5.54 -8.04 13.15
C THR A 629 -4.03 -8.08 13.36
N SER A 630 -3.34 -8.98 12.64
CA SER A 630 -1.90 -8.78 12.47
C SER A 630 -1.72 -7.50 11.66
N SER A 631 -0.93 -6.56 12.16
CA SER A 631 -0.62 -5.34 11.41
C SER A 631 0.22 -5.72 10.21
N ASP A 632 -0.48 -6.01 9.11
CA ASP A 632 0.07 -6.29 7.82
C ASP A 632 -0.14 -5.05 6.93
N MET A 633 0.88 -4.72 6.14
CA MET A 633 0.78 -3.70 5.11
C MET A 633 -0.42 -3.93 4.17
N THR A 634 -0.82 -5.19 4.01
CA THR A 634 -1.96 -5.61 3.21
C THR A 634 -3.28 -5.08 3.77
N ALA A 635 -3.47 -5.13 5.09
CA ALA A 635 -4.68 -4.66 5.75
C ALA A 635 -4.87 -3.13 5.63
N LEU A 636 -3.75 -2.39 5.64
CA LEU A 636 -3.76 -0.93 5.42
C LEU A 636 -4.15 -0.55 3.98
N MET A 637 -3.84 -1.40 3.01
CA MET A 637 -4.03 -1.12 1.58
C MET A 637 -5.31 -1.70 1.01
N SER A 638 -5.84 -2.79 1.57
CA SER A 638 -6.94 -3.56 0.94
C SER A 638 -8.30 -3.44 1.63
N GLY A 639 -8.38 -2.78 2.80
CA GLY A 639 -9.65 -2.70 3.54
C GLY A 639 -10.15 -4.06 4.04
N ASP A 640 -11.44 -4.15 4.37
CA ASP A 640 -12.07 -5.36 4.89
C ASP A 640 -12.14 -6.48 3.82
N GLU A 641 -11.89 -7.73 4.24
CA GLU A 641 -11.94 -8.89 3.35
C GLU A 641 -13.36 -9.16 2.82
N ILE A 642 -14.36 -9.02 3.69
CA ILE A 642 -15.78 -9.06 3.34
C ILE A 642 -16.29 -7.63 3.42
N SER A 643 -16.78 -7.08 2.32
CA SER A 643 -17.49 -5.81 2.29
C SER A 643 -18.66 -5.89 1.33
N LEU A 644 -19.86 -5.59 1.83
CA LEU A 644 -21.09 -5.55 1.08
C LEU A 644 -21.79 -4.22 1.33
N ASP A 645 -21.85 -3.39 0.30
CA ASP A 645 -22.47 -2.08 0.36
C ASP A 645 -23.91 -2.12 -0.14
N ILE A 646 -24.83 -1.71 0.71
CA ILE A 646 -26.25 -1.62 0.42
C ILE A 646 -26.62 -0.14 0.32
N THR A 647 -27.10 0.28 -0.84
CA THR A 647 -27.47 1.68 -1.08
C THR A 647 -28.98 1.83 -1.28
N GLY A 648 -29.54 2.95 -0.81
CA GLY A 648 -30.96 3.25 -0.94
C GLY A 648 -31.34 4.56 -0.23
N ASP A 649 -32.57 5.02 -0.41
CA ASP A 649 -33.00 6.33 0.09
C ASP A 649 -33.50 6.29 1.54
N ASP A 650 -34.22 5.23 1.94
CA ASP A 650 -34.84 5.15 3.24
C ASP A 650 -33.98 4.33 4.23
N TYR A 651 -33.56 4.99 5.32
CA TYR A 651 -32.66 4.40 6.30
C TYR A 651 -33.27 3.21 7.07
N GLU A 652 -34.57 3.26 7.37
CA GLU A 652 -35.24 2.16 8.10
C GLU A 652 -35.30 0.88 7.25
N THR A 653 -35.56 1.04 5.95
CA THR A 653 -35.52 -0.08 5.00
C THR A 653 -34.10 -0.63 4.82
N LEU A 654 -33.09 0.25 4.73
CA LEU A 654 -31.67 -0.16 4.66
C LEU A 654 -31.27 -0.97 5.90
N THR A 655 -31.66 -0.51 7.09
CA THR A 655 -31.39 -1.21 8.36
C THR A 655 -31.99 -2.62 8.39
N MET A 656 -33.24 -2.76 7.90
CA MET A 656 -33.88 -4.08 7.84
C MET A 656 -33.16 -5.04 6.86
N ILE A 657 -32.78 -4.55 5.69
CA ILE A 657 -32.06 -5.34 4.69
C ILE A 657 -30.68 -5.74 5.25
N ALA A 658 -29.96 -4.80 5.84
CA ALA A 658 -28.64 -5.04 6.41
C ALA A 658 -28.69 -6.06 7.56
N ALA A 659 -29.65 -5.96 8.48
CA ALA A 659 -29.77 -6.91 9.58
C ALA A 659 -30.08 -8.35 9.07
N ASP A 660 -30.92 -8.50 8.05
CA ASP A 660 -31.22 -9.81 7.46
C ASP A 660 -30.03 -10.41 6.74
N LEU A 661 -29.32 -9.62 5.91
CA LEU A 661 -28.13 -10.06 5.18
C LEU A 661 -26.94 -10.35 6.14
N THR A 662 -26.72 -9.54 7.17
CA THR A 662 -25.72 -9.79 8.21
C THR A 662 -25.98 -11.15 8.88
N GLY A 663 -27.23 -11.45 9.24
CA GLY A 663 -27.59 -12.75 9.81
C GLY A 663 -27.34 -13.93 8.85
N GLN A 664 -27.56 -13.74 7.56
CA GLN A 664 -27.29 -14.80 6.55
C GLN A 664 -25.79 -14.98 6.29
N ILE A 665 -25.01 -13.89 6.24
CA ILE A 665 -23.55 -13.94 6.02
C ILE A 665 -22.85 -14.52 7.25
N SER A 666 -23.22 -14.11 8.48
CA SER A 666 -22.67 -14.65 9.72
C SER A 666 -22.96 -16.16 9.91
N ALA A 667 -23.93 -16.71 9.19
CA ALA A 667 -24.22 -18.15 9.24
C ALA A 667 -23.31 -18.99 8.30
N LEU A 668 -22.46 -18.35 7.48
CA LEU A 668 -21.48 -19.05 6.64
C LEU A 668 -20.34 -19.59 7.53
N GLU A 669 -19.88 -20.83 7.26
CA GLU A 669 -18.88 -21.50 8.11
C GLU A 669 -17.50 -20.78 8.14
N ASP A 670 -17.19 -19.99 7.14
CA ASP A 670 -15.89 -19.33 6.95
C ASP A 670 -15.93 -17.83 7.28
N ALA A 671 -17.11 -17.26 7.60
CA ALA A 671 -17.27 -15.84 7.95
C ALA A 671 -17.02 -15.61 9.44
N VAL A 672 -16.19 -14.65 9.78
CA VAL A 672 -15.89 -14.21 11.15
C VAL A 672 -15.98 -12.69 11.27
N ASP A 673 -16.27 -12.23 12.47
CA ASP A 673 -16.33 -10.81 12.83
C ASP A 673 -17.25 -10.00 11.87
N VAL A 674 -18.40 -10.61 11.46
CA VAL A 674 -19.34 -9.98 10.52
C VAL A 674 -20.16 -8.93 11.26
N THR A 675 -19.95 -7.67 10.92
CA THR A 675 -20.61 -6.52 11.53
C THR A 675 -21.35 -5.69 10.47
N SER A 676 -22.25 -4.85 10.90
CA SER A 676 -22.97 -3.93 10.03
C SER A 676 -22.74 -2.50 10.51
N SER A 677 -22.52 -1.55 9.61
CA SER A 677 -22.41 -0.12 9.93
C SER A 677 -23.69 0.48 10.54
N VAL A 678 -24.77 -0.28 10.57
CA VAL A 678 -26.04 0.05 11.26
C VAL A 678 -26.06 -0.55 12.66
N ALA A 679 -24.96 -1.03 13.18
CA ALA A 679 -24.90 -1.51 14.55
C ALA A 679 -25.45 -0.43 15.49
N ASP A 680 -26.43 -0.79 16.26
CA ASP A 680 -27.10 -0.10 17.36
C ASP A 680 -27.53 1.37 17.18
N GLN A 681 -28.84 1.53 17.10
CA GLN A 681 -29.47 2.84 17.30
C GLN A 681 -29.15 3.35 18.70
N VAL A 682 -28.57 4.51 18.76
CA VAL A 682 -28.20 5.17 20.02
C VAL A 682 -29.40 5.89 20.63
N PRO A 683 -29.66 5.77 21.92
CA PRO A 683 -30.60 6.63 22.59
C PRO A 683 -30.09 8.07 22.62
N GLN A 684 -30.69 8.95 21.84
CA GLN A 684 -30.38 10.38 21.77
C GLN A 684 -31.48 11.21 22.45
N VAL A 685 -31.08 12.26 23.18
CA VAL A 685 -32.03 13.24 23.74
C VAL A 685 -32.34 14.29 22.68
N LYS A 686 -33.56 14.26 22.13
CA LYS A 686 -34.03 15.24 21.18
C LYS A 686 -34.81 16.35 21.84
N VAL A 687 -34.34 17.59 21.69
CA VAL A 687 -35.02 18.80 22.18
C VAL A 687 -35.81 19.42 21.03
N THR A 688 -37.11 19.20 20.99
CA THR A 688 -38.03 19.73 19.98
C THR A 688 -38.69 21.02 20.45
N MET A 689 -38.41 22.13 19.79
CA MET A 689 -38.92 23.44 20.22
C MET A 689 -40.40 23.61 19.96
N ASN A 690 -41.14 24.06 20.98
CA ASN A 690 -42.50 24.55 20.81
C ASN A 690 -42.47 26.03 20.44
N ARG A 691 -42.57 26.33 19.14
CA ARG A 691 -42.45 27.69 18.59
C ARG A 691 -43.49 28.67 19.13
N GLU A 692 -44.71 28.21 19.40
CA GLU A 692 -45.79 29.06 19.93
C GLU A 692 -45.52 29.43 21.41
N ALA A 693 -45.08 28.47 22.21
CA ALA A 693 -44.74 28.73 23.62
C ALA A 693 -43.47 29.60 23.69
N ALA A 694 -42.44 29.34 22.94
CA ALA A 694 -41.21 30.12 22.93
C ALA A 694 -41.45 31.57 22.51
N ALA A 695 -42.29 31.82 21.53
CA ALA A 695 -42.64 33.15 21.06
C ALA A 695 -43.33 34.00 22.15
N GLN A 696 -44.07 33.37 23.05
CA GLN A 696 -44.70 34.08 24.22
C GLN A 696 -43.66 34.62 25.16
N TYR A 697 -42.50 33.98 25.28
CA TYR A 697 -41.38 34.43 26.09
C TYR A 697 -40.32 35.24 25.32
N GLY A 698 -40.56 35.50 24.01
CA GLY A 698 -39.65 36.23 23.15
C GLY A 698 -38.37 35.45 22.81
N LEU A 699 -38.41 34.10 22.84
CA LEU A 699 -37.30 33.23 22.56
C LEU A 699 -37.34 32.72 21.11
N THR A 700 -36.16 32.64 20.49
CA THR A 700 -35.94 32.03 19.18
C THR A 700 -35.34 30.64 19.36
N ALA A 701 -35.41 29.82 18.31
CA ALA A 701 -34.80 28.49 18.31
C ALA A 701 -33.30 28.54 18.58
N ALA A 702 -32.60 29.51 17.93
CA ALA A 702 -31.17 29.69 18.11
C ALA A 702 -30.79 30.04 19.57
N GLN A 703 -31.60 30.87 20.25
CA GLN A 703 -31.35 31.20 21.65
C GLN A 703 -31.57 30.01 22.59
N VAL A 704 -32.60 29.20 22.35
CA VAL A 704 -32.84 27.98 23.15
C VAL A 704 -31.74 26.94 22.92
N GLY A 705 -31.33 26.73 21.63
CA GLY A 705 -30.27 25.81 21.30
C GLY A 705 -28.92 26.25 21.88
N ALA A 706 -28.58 27.54 21.76
CA ALA A 706 -27.37 28.07 22.36
C ALA A 706 -27.36 27.93 23.89
N ALA A 707 -28.50 28.16 24.55
CA ALA A 707 -28.62 28.00 26.03
C ALA A 707 -28.43 26.54 26.45
N VAL A 708 -28.95 25.57 25.68
CA VAL A 708 -28.74 24.15 25.95
C VAL A 708 -27.27 23.77 25.78
N ARG A 709 -26.66 24.20 24.68
CA ARG A 709 -25.22 23.93 24.41
C ARG A 709 -24.32 24.56 25.48
N ASP A 710 -24.52 25.84 25.80
CA ASP A 710 -23.69 26.56 26.75
C ASP A 710 -23.80 25.97 28.18
N GLU A 711 -24.90 25.27 28.50
CA GLU A 711 -25.07 24.60 29.77
C GLU A 711 -24.45 23.22 29.82
N LEU A 712 -24.56 22.43 28.71
CA LEU A 712 -24.09 21.04 28.65
C LEU A 712 -22.60 20.95 28.33
N THR A 713 -22.18 21.58 27.21
CA THR A 713 -20.80 21.51 26.70
C THR A 713 -19.97 22.73 27.11
N GLY A 714 -20.62 23.83 27.42
CA GLY A 714 -19.94 25.10 27.58
C GLY A 714 -19.63 25.81 26.28
N SER A 715 -19.00 26.99 26.38
CA SER A 715 -18.50 27.75 25.23
C SER A 715 -17.16 28.40 25.57
N THR A 716 -16.18 28.25 24.67
CA THR A 716 -14.91 28.99 24.74
C THR A 716 -15.20 30.45 24.50
N ALA A 717 -15.01 31.28 25.52
CA ALA A 717 -15.26 32.71 25.45
C ALA A 717 -14.07 33.48 24.87
N THR A 718 -12.86 33.14 25.29
CA THR A 718 -11.63 33.80 24.91
C THR A 718 -10.44 32.93 25.31
N SER A 719 -9.22 33.26 24.88
CA SER A 719 -8.00 32.67 25.39
C SER A 719 -7.17 33.67 26.18
N VAL A 720 -6.47 33.19 27.21
CA VAL A 720 -5.63 34.02 28.09
C VAL A 720 -4.22 33.46 28.10
N THR A 721 -3.23 34.36 27.88
CA THR A 721 -1.81 33.94 27.91
C THR A 721 -1.25 34.12 29.31
N ILE A 722 -1.03 33.00 30.04
CA ILE A 722 -0.40 32.97 31.36
C ILE A 722 0.94 32.25 31.24
N ASN A 723 2.04 32.83 31.73
CA ASN A 723 3.39 32.25 31.63
C ASN A 723 3.80 31.80 30.23
N ASN A 724 3.39 32.55 29.22
CA ASN A 724 3.63 32.24 27.79
C ASN A 724 2.84 31.05 27.23
N LYS A 725 1.90 30.49 28.01
CA LYS A 725 0.98 29.44 27.60
C LYS A 725 -0.39 30.06 27.31
N GLU A 726 -0.97 29.72 26.21
CA GLU A 726 -2.33 30.13 25.83
C GLU A 726 -3.32 29.13 26.42
N LEU A 727 -4.21 29.62 27.30
CA LEU A 727 -5.21 28.84 28.01
C LEU A 727 -6.60 29.31 27.58
N ASP A 728 -7.45 28.38 27.19
CA ASP A 728 -8.82 28.69 26.85
C ASP A 728 -9.63 29.03 28.10
N VAL A 729 -10.51 30.03 27.98
CA VAL A 729 -11.48 30.36 29.01
C VAL A 729 -12.82 29.81 28.60
N VAL A 730 -13.23 28.71 29.26
CA VAL A 730 -14.47 28.00 28.93
C VAL A 730 -15.53 28.35 29.95
N VAL A 731 -16.68 28.85 29.51
CA VAL A 731 -17.85 29.16 30.32
C VAL A 731 -18.82 28.01 30.21
N LYS A 732 -19.08 27.30 31.30
CA LYS A 732 -20.01 26.17 31.35
C LYS A 732 -20.97 26.30 32.54
N GLY A 733 -22.07 25.54 32.54
CA GLY A 733 -22.97 25.40 33.68
C GLY A 733 -22.30 24.62 34.82
N ASP A 734 -23.01 24.49 35.96
CA ASP A 734 -22.53 23.77 37.14
C ASP A 734 -22.65 22.23 37.04
N GLY A 735 -22.92 21.71 35.82
CA GLY A 735 -23.11 20.28 35.58
C GLY A 735 -24.45 19.71 36.07
N SER A 736 -25.26 20.48 36.75
CA SER A 736 -26.54 19.99 37.30
C SER A 736 -27.53 19.54 36.21
N ALA A 737 -27.46 20.12 35.00
CA ALA A 737 -28.30 19.74 33.87
C ALA A 737 -27.92 18.40 33.24
N THR A 738 -26.70 17.91 33.44
CA THR A 738 -26.20 16.64 32.86
C THR A 738 -26.53 15.44 33.74
N GLU A 739 -26.90 15.66 35.05
CA GLU A 739 -27.14 14.56 35.98
C GLU A 739 -28.35 13.67 35.65
N SER A 740 -29.37 14.24 34.98
CA SER A 740 -30.55 13.47 34.59
C SER A 740 -31.41 14.19 33.53
N LEU A 741 -32.24 13.40 32.83
CA LEU A 741 -33.19 13.94 31.84
C LEU A 741 -34.18 14.93 32.44
N ASP A 742 -34.57 14.74 33.75
CA ASP A 742 -35.48 15.65 34.46
C ASP A 742 -34.76 16.94 34.89
N ALA A 743 -33.46 16.85 35.17
CA ALA A 743 -32.62 18.03 35.39
C ALA A 743 -32.48 18.86 34.11
N LEU A 744 -32.23 18.24 32.97
CA LEU A 744 -32.23 18.92 31.67
C LEU A 744 -33.58 19.58 31.35
N ARG A 745 -34.72 18.92 31.61
CA ARG A 745 -36.05 19.49 31.41
C ARG A 745 -36.31 20.71 32.29
N SER A 746 -35.74 20.77 33.50
CA SER A 746 -35.87 21.84 34.46
C SER A 746 -34.83 22.95 34.32
N MET A 747 -33.82 22.78 33.41
CA MET A 747 -32.80 23.80 33.20
C MET A 747 -33.43 25.17 32.87
N SER A 748 -32.82 26.23 33.32
CA SER A 748 -33.31 27.59 33.20
C SER A 748 -32.83 28.25 31.91
N VAL A 749 -33.77 28.62 31.02
CA VAL A 749 -33.47 29.37 29.80
C VAL A 749 -33.76 30.84 30.02
N ALA A 750 -32.77 31.72 29.78
CA ALA A 750 -32.94 33.16 29.95
C ALA A 750 -33.81 33.75 28.86
N THR A 751 -34.79 34.60 29.20
CA THR A 751 -35.68 35.25 28.26
C THR A 751 -35.17 36.65 27.91
N ALA A 752 -35.52 37.17 26.70
CA ALA A 752 -35.16 38.52 26.24
C ALA A 752 -35.65 39.64 27.19
N MET A 753 -36.60 39.39 28.10
CA MET A 753 -37.13 40.35 29.05
C MET A 753 -36.44 40.27 30.42
N GLY A 754 -35.38 39.48 30.58
CA GLY A 754 -34.64 39.36 31.84
C GLY A 754 -35.24 38.41 32.85
N GLY A 755 -36.14 37.50 32.44
CA GLY A 755 -36.69 36.41 33.24
C GLY A 755 -36.08 35.07 32.82
N TYR A 756 -36.42 34.00 33.59
CA TYR A 756 -36.03 32.61 33.31
C TYR A 756 -37.27 31.73 33.19
N VAL A 757 -37.20 30.78 32.25
CA VAL A 757 -38.25 29.77 32.09
C VAL A 757 -37.60 28.39 31.98
N PRO A 758 -38.19 27.35 32.55
CA PRO A 758 -37.68 26.00 32.40
C PRO A 758 -37.79 25.57 30.94
N LEU A 759 -36.78 24.80 30.47
CA LEU A 759 -36.71 24.30 29.07
C LEU A 759 -38.00 23.56 28.68
N SER A 760 -38.58 22.78 29.59
CA SER A 760 -39.85 22.07 29.40
C SER A 760 -41.06 22.97 29.09
N SER A 761 -40.98 24.29 29.36
CA SER A 761 -42.03 25.25 28.99
C SER A 761 -41.96 25.73 27.54
N VAL A 762 -40.82 25.60 26.91
CA VAL A 762 -40.53 26.10 25.53
C VAL A 762 -40.13 25.01 24.57
N ALA A 763 -39.75 23.82 25.05
CA ALA A 763 -39.37 22.68 24.25
C ALA A 763 -39.86 21.35 24.85
N ASN A 764 -40.05 20.34 24.00
CA ASN A 764 -40.28 18.95 24.40
C ASN A 764 -38.95 18.21 24.40
N VAL A 765 -38.61 17.50 25.47
CA VAL A 765 -37.37 16.75 25.64
C VAL A 765 -37.72 15.27 25.74
N GLU A 766 -37.39 14.52 24.70
CA GLU A 766 -37.68 13.08 24.61
C GLU A 766 -36.45 12.31 24.15
N VAL A 767 -36.38 11.03 24.58
CA VAL A 767 -35.34 10.12 24.09
C VAL A 767 -35.84 9.48 22.81
N VAL A 768 -35.06 9.60 21.75
CA VAL A 768 -35.31 8.97 20.46
C VAL A 768 -34.14 8.03 20.11
N GLN A 769 -34.38 7.04 19.34
CA GLN A 769 -33.30 6.23 18.76
C GLN A 769 -32.79 6.92 17.50
N ALA A 770 -31.50 7.13 17.40
CA ALA A 770 -30.84 7.78 16.25
C ALA A 770 -29.63 6.96 15.78
N PRO A 771 -29.28 7.03 14.50
CA PRO A 771 -28.04 6.40 14.01
C PRO A 771 -26.82 7.14 14.59
N GLN A 772 -25.77 6.40 14.93
CA GLN A 772 -24.49 6.95 15.40
C GLN A 772 -23.75 7.66 14.26
N THR A 773 -23.74 7.03 13.10
CA THR A 773 -23.14 7.57 11.88
C THR A 773 -24.10 7.39 10.70
N ILE A 774 -24.04 8.30 9.74
CA ILE A 774 -24.77 8.18 8.48
C ILE A 774 -23.74 8.21 7.37
N THR A 775 -23.59 7.08 6.70
CA THR A 775 -22.70 6.93 5.55
C THR A 775 -23.49 7.13 4.25
N ARG A 776 -22.86 7.76 3.28
CA ARG A 776 -23.44 7.98 1.96
C ARG A 776 -22.40 7.71 0.88
N SER A 777 -22.83 7.18 -0.24
CA SER A 777 -22.04 7.00 -1.46
C SER A 777 -22.75 7.60 -2.65
N ASN A 778 -22.06 8.43 -3.39
CA ASN A 778 -22.60 9.09 -4.59
C ASN A 778 -23.99 9.72 -4.36
N GLN A 779 -24.14 10.46 -3.24
CA GLN A 779 -25.36 11.15 -2.80
C GLN A 779 -26.52 10.26 -2.30
N SER A 780 -26.36 8.94 -2.30
CA SER A 780 -27.35 7.99 -1.74
C SER A 780 -26.86 7.49 -0.37
N ARG A 781 -27.77 7.21 0.55
CA ARG A 781 -27.40 6.58 1.82
C ARG A 781 -26.89 5.18 1.59
N GLN A 782 -25.85 4.81 2.33
CA GLN A 782 -25.21 3.51 2.26
C GLN A 782 -25.17 2.86 3.64
N VAL A 783 -25.30 1.54 3.66
CA VAL A 783 -25.00 0.71 4.81
C VAL A 783 -24.05 -0.37 4.35
N SER A 784 -22.95 -0.53 5.06
CA SER A 784 -21.94 -1.54 4.76
C SER A 784 -22.02 -2.69 5.75
N ILE A 785 -21.86 -3.91 5.28
CA ILE A 785 -21.65 -5.12 6.09
C ILE A 785 -20.20 -5.52 5.87
N THR A 786 -19.42 -5.56 6.92
CA THR A 786 -17.99 -5.89 6.87
C THR A 786 -17.67 -7.12 7.70
N GLY A 787 -16.56 -7.78 7.41
CA GLY A 787 -16.13 -8.97 8.12
C GLY A 787 -14.85 -9.56 7.55
N SER A 788 -14.39 -10.67 8.13
CA SER A 788 -13.18 -11.38 7.72
C SER A 788 -13.46 -12.84 7.41
N THR A 789 -12.51 -13.52 6.78
CA THR A 789 -12.59 -14.94 6.47
C THR A 789 -11.59 -15.75 7.31
N LEU A 790 -11.99 -16.92 7.78
CA LEU A 790 -11.12 -17.83 8.55
C LEU A 790 -10.06 -18.47 7.66
N SER A 791 -10.38 -18.72 6.40
CA SER A 791 -9.50 -19.38 5.43
C SER A 791 -8.63 -18.43 4.63
N GLY A 792 -8.92 -17.12 4.65
CA GLY A 792 -8.33 -16.11 3.76
C GLY A 792 -8.77 -16.25 2.29
N ASP A 793 -9.73 -17.15 1.96
CA ASP A 793 -10.25 -17.32 0.60
C ASP A 793 -11.42 -16.36 0.33
N VAL A 794 -11.07 -15.10 0.11
CA VAL A 794 -12.03 -14.02 -0.21
C VAL A 794 -12.85 -14.35 -1.47
N THR A 795 -12.29 -15.08 -2.43
CA THR A 795 -12.99 -15.46 -3.67
C THR A 795 -14.11 -16.46 -3.43
N ALA A 796 -13.87 -17.50 -2.63
CA ALA A 796 -14.90 -18.48 -2.27
C ALA A 796 -15.99 -17.86 -1.40
N MET A 797 -15.60 -16.95 -0.47
CA MET A 797 -16.55 -16.21 0.36
C MET A 797 -17.45 -15.31 -0.49
N THR A 798 -16.88 -14.53 -1.38
CA THR A 798 -17.62 -13.67 -2.31
C THR A 798 -18.59 -14.45 -3.19
N ALA A 799 -18.18 -15.64 -3.66
CA ALA A 799 -19.09 -16.53 -4.41
C ALA A 799 -20.28 -16.98 -3.56
N SER A 800 -20.07 -17.23 -2.26
CA SER A 800 -21.13 -17.60 -1.30
C SER A 800 -22.07 -16.41 -1.02
N ILE A 801 -21.52 -15.20 -0.86
CA ILE A 801 -22.32 -13.96 -0.70
C ILE A 801 -23.13 -13.68 -1.96
N ASN A 802 -22.55 -13.80 -3.15
CA ASN A 802 -23.27 -13.65 -4.42
C ASN A 802 -24.43 -14.65 -4.55
N ALA A 803 -24.25 -15.90 -4.10
CA ALA A 803 -25.32 -16.89 -4.09
C ALA A 803 -26.46 -16.52 -3.12
N ILE A 804 -26.18 -15.82 -2.02
CA ILE A 804 -27.20 -15.25 -1.13
C ILE A 804 -27.91 -14.10 -1.85
N LEU A 805 -27.19 -13.16 -2.46
CA LEU A 805 -27.73 -12.00 -3.15
C LEU A 805 -28.62 -12.38 -4.34
N ASP A 806 -28.21 -13.38 -5.13
CA ASP A 806 -29.00 -13.90 -6.27
C ASP A 806 -30.37 -14.45 -5.84
N ASN A 807 -30.49 -14.95 -4.61
CA ASN A 807 -31.73 -15.47 -4.06
C ASN A 807 -32.49 -14.43 -3.22
N TYR A 808 -31.87 -13.29 -2.92
CA TYR A 808 -32.46 -12.22 -2.12
C TYR A 808 -33.36 -11.31 -2.96
N SER A 809 -34.56 -11.05 -2.49
CA SER A 809 -35.51 -10.18 -3.19
C SER A 809 -35.30 -8.72 -2.76
N MET A 810 -34.39 -8.02 -3.45
CA MET A 810 -34.19 -6.59 -3.20
C MET A 810 -35.43 -5.77 -3.53
N PRO A 811 -35.85 -4.82 -2.66
CA PRO A 811 -36.87 -3.84 -2.97
C PRO A 811 -36.47 -2.92 -4.13
N GLU A 812 -37.45 -2.33 -4.83
CA GLU A 812 -37.19 -1.39 -5.92
C GLU A 812 -36.49 -0.11 -5.39
N GLY A 813 -35.38 0.29 -5.99
CA GLY A 813 -34.57 1.44 -5.58
C GLY A 813 -33.46 1.13 -4.61
N TYR A 814 -33.25 -0.14 -4.23
CA TYR A 814 -32.13 -0.60 -3.39
C TYR A 814 -31.19 -1.47 -4.18
N THR A 815 -29.88 -1.31 -3.95
CA THR A 815 -28.86 -2.13 -4.59
C THR A 815 -27.86 -2.64 -3.54
N ALA A 816 -27.36 -3.84 -3.74
CA ALA A 816 -26.25 -4.38 -2.94
C ALA A 816 -25.09 -4.71 -3.88
N THR A 817 -23.94 -4.20 -3.57
CA THR A 817 -22.70 -4.37 -4.34
C THR A 817 -21.59 -4.85 -3.41
N ILE A 818 -20.83 -5.83 -3.87
CA ILE A 818 -19.63 -6.25 -3.13
C ILE A 818 -18.53 -5.23 -3.41
N SER A 819 -17.89 -4.77 -2.36
CA SER A 819 -16.82 -3.75 -2.36
C SER A 819 -15.62 -4.24 -1.55
N GLY A 820 -14.70 -3.35 -1.20
CA GLY A 820 -13.53 -3.65 -0.37
C GLY A 820 -12.44 -4.41 -1.13
N SER A 821 -11.68 -5.22 -0.41
CA SER A 821 -10.48 -5.89 -0.93
C SER A 821 -10.75 -6.78 -2.15
N TYR A 822 -11.95 -7.35 -2.27
CA TYR A 822 -12.32 -8.16 -3.43
C TYR A 822 -12.43 -7.33 -4.72
N GLU A 823 -13.06 -6.16 -4.65
CA GLU A 823 -13.21 -5.27 -5.82
C GLU A 823 -11.84 -4.78 -6.29
N GLU A 824 -11.00 -4.30 -5.37
CA GLU A 824 -9.64 -3.85 -5.66
C GLU A 824 -8.75 -4.96 -6.21
N MET A 825 -8.88 -6.18 -5.66
CA MET A 825 -8.20 -7.36 -6.16
C MET A 825 -8.62 -7.65 -7.61
N MET A 826 -9.92 -7.68 -7.90
CA MET A 826 -10.43 -8.01 -9.24
C MET A 826 -10.06 -6.95 -10.26
N GLU A 827 -10.07 -5.67 -9.90
CA GLU A 827 -9.61 -4.57 -10.74
C GLU A 827 -8.11 -4.70 -11.05
N SER A 828 -7.28 -4.85 -10.02
CA SER A 828 -5.83 -5.04 -10.17
C SER A 828 -5.47 -6.28 -10.99
N PHE A 829 -6.15 -7.41 -10.78
CA PHE A 829 -5.96 -8.62 -11.58
C PHE A 829 -6.38 -8.43 -13.03
N THR A 830 -7.44 -7.69 -13.28
CA THR A 830 -7.92 -7.37 -14.63
C THR A 830 -6.92 -6.48 -15.37
N ASP A 831 -6.37 -5.48 -14.71
CA ASP A 831 -5.37 -4.57 -15.26
C ASP A 831 -4.06 -5.30 -15.57
N LEU A 832 -3.58 -6.14 -14.66
CA LEU A 832 -2.39 -6.96 -14.87
C LEU A 832 -2.60 -8.02 -15.96
N LEU A 833 -3.81 -8.60 -16.07
CA LEU A 833 -4.15 -9.51 -17.16
C LEU A 833 -4.15 -8.78 -18.50
N LEU A 834 -4.71 -7.57 -18.55
CA LEU A 834 -4.64 -6.72 -19.73
C LEU A 834 -3.19 -6.36 -20.10
N ALA A 835 -2.39 -5.99 -19.08
CA ALA A 835 -0.96 -5.74 -19.25
C ALA A 835 -0.23 -6.97 -19.80
N LEU A 836 -0.56 -8.19 -19.32
CA LEU A 836 -0.02 -9.44 -19.87
C LEU A 836 -0.37 -9.61 -21.35
N VAL A 837 -1.62 -9.38 -21.75
CA VAL A 837 -2.06 -9.50 -23.15
C VAL A 837 -1.33 -8.49 -24.03
N VAL A 838 -1.20 -7.24 -23.60
CA VAL A 838 -0.46 -6.19 -24.29
C VAL A 838 1.03 -6.55 -24.37
N ALA A 839 1.64 -7.02 -23.28
CA ALA A 839 3.03 -7.49 -23.23
C ALA A 839 3.28 -8.62 -24.25
N LEU A 840 2.40 -9.62 -24.28
CA LEU A 840 2.49 -10.70 -25.28
C LEU A 840 2.36 -10.17 -26.71
N GLY A 841 1.49 -9.19 -26.95
CA GLY A 841 1.37 -8.50 -28.25
C GLY A 841 2.67 -7.78 -28.65
N LEU A 842 3.28 -7.03 -27.73
CA LEU A 842 4.54 -6.33 -27.97
C LEU A 842 5.68 -7.32 -28.25
N VAL A 843 5.80 -8.39 -27.45
CA VAL A 843 6.78 -9.46 -27.68
C VAL A 843 6.57 -10.09 -29.07
N TYR A 844 5.33 -10.37 -29.45
CA TYR A 844 5.01 -10.89 -30.79
C TYR A 844 5.52 -9.95 -31.90
N PHE A 845 5.27 -8.64 -31.79
CA PHE A 845 5.71 -7.66 -32.79
C PHE A 845 7.23 -7.54 -32.86
N VAL A 846 7.93 -7.52 -31.71
CA VAL A 846 9.39 -7.48 -31.66
C VAL A 846 9.98 -8.74 -32.34
N LEU A 847 9.44 -9.92 -32.03
CA LEU A 847 9.86 -11.18 -32.65
C LEU A 847 9.55 -11.23 -34.14
N ALA A 848 8.36 -10.74 -34.57
CA ALA A 848 8.01 -10.69 -35.98
C ALA A 848 8.98 -9.81 -36.80
N ALA A 849 9.38 -8.67 -36.21
CA ALA A 849 10.38 -7.79 -36.80
C ALA A 849 11.78 -8.45 -36.86
N GLN A 850 12.17 -9.16 -35.77
CA GLN A 850 13.49 -9.83 -35.70
C GLN A 850 13.61 -10.99 -36.66
N PHE A 851 12.59 -11.85 -36.76
CA PHE A 851 12.64 -13.05 -37.61
C PHE A 851 12.17 -12.81 -39.06
N GLU A 852 11.67 -11.59 -39.35
CA GLU A 852 11.05 -11.25 -40.65
C GLU A 852 9.96 -12.27 -41.03
N SER A 853 9.22 -12.76 -40.03
CA SER A 853 8.23 -13.83 -40.19
C SER A 853 7.12 -13.72 -39.15
N PHE A 854 5.87 -13.86 -39.59
CA PHE A 854 4.71 -13.91 -38.70
C PHE A 854 4.48 -15.29 -38.07
N LEU A 855 5.11 -16.36 -38.56
CA LEU A 855 4.93 -17.72 -38.04
C LEU A 855 5.94 -18.07 -36.93
N MET A 856 7.17 -17.55 -37.03
CA MET A 856 8.21 -17.84 -36.02
C MET A 856 7.87 -17.37 -34.61
N PRO A 857 7.30 -16.16 -34.41
CA PRO A 857 6.85 -15.75 -33.09
C PRO A 857 5.82 -16.69 -32.49
N VAL A 858 4.86 -17.19 -33.27
CA VAL A 858 3.84 -18.12 -32.80
C VAL A 858 4.45 -19.41 -32.25
N ILE A 859 5.49 -19.95 -32.92
CA ILE A 859 6.20 -21.16 -32.45
C ILE A 859 6.83 -20.90 -31.08
N ILE A 860 7.44 -19.73 -30.90
CA ILE A 860 8.13 -19.36 -29.67
C ILE A 860 7.12 -19.14 -28.55
N MET A 861 6.01 -18.44 -28.82
CA MET A 861 5.00 -18.12 -27.81
C MET A 861 4.15 -19.31 -27.36
N MET A 862 4.04 -20.39 -28.16
CA MET A 862 3.32 -21.60 -27.76
C MET A 862 3.91 -22.28 -26.50
N ILE A 863 5.09 -21.88 -26.06
CA ILE A 863 5.73 -22.41 -24.85
C ILE A 863 5.18 -21.76 -23.59
N LEU A 864 4.70 -20.52 -23.68
CA LEU A 864 4.29 -19.72 -22.52
C LEU A 864 3.21 -20.37 -21.65
N PRO A 865 2.09 -20.89 -22.17
CA PRO A 865 1.08 -21.53 -21.33
C PRO A 865 1.64 -22.73 -20.55
N VAL A 866 2.62 -23.42 -21.14
CA VAL A 866 3.25 -24.59 -20.48
C VAL A 866 4.24 -24.14 -19.41
N ALA A 867 4.96 -23.03 -19.64
CA ALA A 867 5.83 -22.43 -18.61
C ALA A 867 5.02 -21.94 -17.41
N PHE A 868 3.91 -21.28 -17.67
CA PHE A 868 3.00 -20.80 -16.65
C PHE A 868 2.39 -21.92 -15.80
N SER A 869 2.14 -23.11 -16.39
CA SER A 869 1.65 -24.27 -15.62
C SER A 869 2.62 -24.69 -14.52
N GLY A 870 3.92 -24.55 -14.76
CA GLY A 870 4.95 -24.88 -13.77
C GLY A 870 4.97 -23.89 -12.61
N ALA A 871 4.78 -22.63 -12.89
CA ALA A 871 4.72 -21.56 -11.92
C ALA A 871 3.48 -21.70 -11.02
N LEU A 872 2.30 -21.80 -11.62
CA LEU A 872 1.03 -21.94 -10.89
C LEU A 872 0.92 -23.24 -10.08
N PHE A 873 1.54 -24.33 -10.53
CA PHE A 873 1.57 -25.57 -9.77
C PHE A 873 2.44 -25.49 -8.52
N ALA A 874 3.52 -24.70 -8.57
CA ALA A 874 4.45 -24.57 -7.45
C ALA A 874 3.89 -23.75 -6.29
N LEU A 875 3.03 -22.75 -6.54
CA LEU A 875 2.43 -21.88 -5.53
C LEU A 875 1.67 -22.71 -4.47
N PRO A 876 0.61 -23.48 -4.79
CA PRO A 876 -0.09 -24.27 -3.78
C PRO A 876 0.77 -25.38 -3.17
N LEU A 877 1.79 -25.89 -3.90
CA LEU A 877 2.72 -26.88 -3.35
C LEU A 877 3.62 -26.31 -2.25
N THR A 878 3.90 -25.02 -2.30
CA THR A 878 4.67 -24.30 -1.29
C THR A 878 3.80 -23.58 -0.24
N GLY A 879 2.46 -23.78 -0.29
CA GLY A 879 1.51 -23.15 0.62
C GLY A 879 1.33 -21.66 0.36
N ARG A 880 1.48 -21.22 -0.91
CA ARG A 880 1.32 -19.83 -1.34
C ARG A 880 0.17 -19.71 -2.32
N ASP A 881 -0.51 -18.57 -2.27
CA ASP A 881 -1.62 -18.22 -3.16
C ASP A 881 -1.17 -17.41 -4.36
N LEU A 882 -2.07 -17.22 -5.34
CA LEU A 882 -1.82 -16.37 -6.49
C LEU A 882 -2.04 -14.90 -6.11
N SER A 883 -0.96 -14.21 -5.80
CA SER A 883 -0.98 -12.78 -5.49
C SER A 883 -0.72 -11.91 -6.73
N MET A 884 -1.00 -10.61 -6.62
CA MET A 884 -0.66 -9.62 -7.63
C MET A 884 0.85 -9.66 -7.96
N ILE A 885 1.69 -9.86 -6.95
CA ILE A 885 3.15 -10.00 -7.09
C ILE A 885 3.53 -11.25 -7.89
N SER A 886 2.86 -12.38 -7.65
CA SER A 886 3.09 -13.62 -8.40
C SER A 886 2.61 -13.50 -9.86
N LEU A 887 1.56 -12.70 -10.12
CA LEU A 887 1.09 -12.41 -11.49
C LEU A 887 2.09 -11.56 -12.26
N VAL A 888 2.69 -10.54 -11.63
CA VAL A 888 3.80 -9.76 -12.21
C VAL A 888 4.98 -10.69 -12.54
N ALA A 889 5.30 -11.66 -11.67
CA ALA A 889 6.31 -12.66 -11.95
C ALA A 889 5.96 -13.56 -13.16
N LEU A 890 4.70 -13.90 -13.37
CA LEU A 890 4.25 -14.61 -14.59
C LEU A 890 4.45 -13.76 -15.85
N ILE A 891 4.18 -12.48 -15.79
CA ILE A 891 4.43 -11.54 -16.90
C ILE A 891 5.93 -11.48 -17.19
N MET A 892 6.77 -11.33 -16.17
CA MET A 892 8.24 -11.39 -16.31
C MET A 892 8.73 -12.71 -16.91
N LEU A 893 8.15 -13.81 -16.47
CA LEU A 893 8.48 -15.14 -16.95
C LEU A 893 8.25 -15.23 -18.46
N ALA A 894 7.21 -14.59 -19.00
CA ALA A 894 6.96 -14.53 -20.42
C ALA A 894 8.15 -13.93 -21.19
N GLY A 895 8.75 -12.83 -20.69
CA GLY A 895 9.92 -12.20 -21.29
C GLY A 895 11.19 -13.08 -21.26
N THR A 896 11.42 -13.74 -20.11
CA THR A 896 12.64 -14.54 -19.91
C THR A 896 12.62 -15.88 -20.62
N VAL A 897 11.46 -16.55 -20.68
CA VAL A 897 11.28 -17.84 -21.35
C VAL A 897 11.43 -17.71 -22.85
N VAL A 898 10.89 -16.64 -23.42
CA VAL A 898 10.97 -16.35 -24.85
C VAL A 898 12.42 -16.20 -25.29
N ASN A 899 13.31 -15.60 -24.48
CA ASN A 899 14.71 -15.42 -24.76
C ASN A 899 15.44 -16.75 -25.07
N ASN A 900 15.24 -17.78 -24.24
CA ASN A 900 15.84 -19.10 -24.45
C ASN A 900 15.38 -19.75 -25.77
N SER A 901 14.11 -19.54 -26.13
CA SER A 901 13.51 -20.07 -27.36
C SER A 901 13.97 -19.34 -28.60
N ILE A 902 14.20 -18.00 -28.54
CA ILE A 902 14.76 -17.19 -29.60
C ILE A 902 16.11 -17.76 -30.05
N VAL A 903 17.02 -17.98 -29.08
CA VAL A 903 18.39 -18.47 -29.37
C VAL A 903 18.37 -19.86 -30.03
N LEU A 904 17.42 -20.72 -29.62
CA LEU A 904 17.29 -22.07 -30.17
C LEU A 904 16.74 -22.04 -31.61
N VAL A 905 15.65 -21.30 -31.84
CA VAL A 905 14.97 -21.20 -33.14
C VAL A 905 15.84 -20.49 -34.16
N ASP A 906 16.54 -19.43 -33.77
CA ASP A 906 17.48 -18.71 -34.62
C ASP A 906 18.59 -19.63 -35.13
N TYR A 907 19.16 -20.46 -34.28
CA TYR A 907 20.20 -21.41 -34.65
C TYR A 907 19.68 -22.53 -35.55
N ILE A 908 18.45 -23.02 -35.33
CA ILE A 908 17.79 -23.99 -36.24
C ILE A 908 17.60 -23.34 -37.62
N LYS A 909 17.14 -22.08 -37.69
CA LYS A 909 16.96 -21.31 -38.93
C LYS A 909 18.28 -21.16 -39.69
N THR A 910 19.35 -20.77 -39.01
CA THR A 910 20.70 -20.64 -39.59
C THR A 910 21.19 -21.95 -40.22
N ARG A 911 20.99 -23.11 -39.51
CA ARG A 911 21.33 -24.43 -40.07
C ARG A 911 20.52 -24.80 -41.32
N ARG A 912 19.22 -24.43 -41.31
CA ARG A 912 18.32 -24.61 -42.45
C ARG A 912 18.78 -23.78 -43.66
N GLU A 913 19.24 -22.58 -43.47
CA GLU A 913 19.78 -21.69 -44.50
C GLU A 913 21.09 -22.22 -45.06
N MET A 914 21.89 -22.98 -44.31
CA MET A 914 23.06 -23.71 -44.77
C MET A 914 22.72 -24.95 -45.60
N GLY A 915 21.43 -25.30 -45.77
CA GLY A 915 20.98 -26.39 -46.65
C GLY A 915 20.73 -27.72 -45.94
N GLU A 916 20.80 -27.80 -44.60
CA GLU A 916 20.48 -29.04 -43.85
C GLU A 916 18.97 -29.36 -43.91
N SER A 917 18.63 -30.66 -43.87
CA SER A 917 17.25 -31.08 -43.76
C SER A 917 16.66 -30.59 -42.41
N ARG A 918 15.33 -30.51 -42.29
CA ARG A 918 14.68 -30.05 -41.04
C ARG A 918 15.07 -30.90 -39.82
N GLU A 919 15.03 -32.22 -40.00
CA GLU A 919 15.34 -33.17 -38.92
C GLU A 919 16.82 -33.08 -38.53
N ASP A 920 17.72 -33.04 -39.51
CA ASP A 920 19.16 -32.91 -39.26
C ASP A 920 19.49 -31.57 -38.61
N ALA A 921 18.88 -30.47 -39.08
CA ALA A 921 19.08 -29.14 -38.50
C ALA A 921 18.68 -29.10 -37.03
N ILE A 922 17.55 -29.72 -36.63
CA ILE A 922 17.11 -29.83 -35.26
C ILE A 922 18.06 -30.69 -34.42
N LEU A 923 18.39 -31.91 -34.92
CA LEU A 923 19.26 -32.86 -34.21
C LEU A 923 20.70 -32.34 -34.06
N HIS A 924 21.15 -31.41 -34.91
CA HIS A 924 22.44 -30.76 -34.79
C HIS A 924 22.39 -29.49 -33.92
N ALA A 925 21.33 -28.69 -34.03
CA ALA A 925 21.23 -27.41 -33.32
C ALA A 925 21.00 -27.60 -31.83
N CYS A 926 20.03 -28.46 -31.44
CA CYS A 926 19.62 -28.59 -30.06
C CYS A 926 20.76 -29.07 -29.13
N PRO A 927 21.59 -30.08 -29.49
CA PRO A 927 22.68 -30.49 -28.62
C PRO A 927 23.75 -29.44 -28.37
N LEU A 928 23.95 -28.51 -29.35
CA LEU A 928 24.94 -27.44 -29.22
C LEU A 928 24.44 -26.30 -28.31
N ARG A 929 23.13 -26.09 -28.29
CA ARG A 929 22.51 -24.98 -27.51
C ARG A 929 22.07 -25.39 -26.08
N ILE A 930 22.06 -26.70 -25.75
CA ILE A 930 21.67 -27.16 -24.40
C ILE A 930 22.56 -26.56 -23.30
N ARG A 931 23.87 -26.48 -23.52
CA ARG A 931 24.82 -26.00 -22.52
C ARG A 931 24.63 -24.51 -22.18
N PRO A 932 24.56 -23.59 -23.19
CA PRO A 932 24.22 -22.18 -22.92
C PRO A 932 22.90 -22.04 -22.18
N ILE A 933 21.81 -22.66 -22.67
CA ILE A 933 20.46 -22.54 -22.08
C ILE A 933 20.44 -23.05 -20.62
N MET A 934 21.05 -24.21 -20.38
CA MET A 934 21.15 -24.73 -18.99
C MET A 934 21.99 -23.85 -18.08
N MET A 935 23.01 -23.18 -18.62
CA MET A 935 23.89 -22.29 -17.86
C MET A 935 23.13 -21.02 -17.44
N THR A 936 22.43 -20.37 -18.37
CA THR A 936 21.64 -19.18 -18.08
C THR A 936 20.52 -19.49 -17.11
N THR A 937 19.72 -20.52 -17.36
CA THR A 937 18.64 -20.92 -16.46
C THR A 937 19.13 -21.24 -15.06
N LEU A 938 20.19 -22.06 -14.92
CA LEU A 938 20.69 -22.44 -13.60
C LEU A 938 21.30 -21.26 -12.84
N THR A 939 21.93 -20.33 -13.56
CA THR A 939 22.47 -19.10 -12.97
C THR A 939 21.35 -18.20 -12.46
N THR A 940 20.30 -18.00 -13.26
CA THR A 940 19.12 -17.20 -12.86
C THR A 940 18.35 -17.84 -11.71
N VAL A 941 18.07 -19.15 -11.79
CA VAL A 941 17.38 -19.90 -10.73
C VAL A 941 18.15 -19.81 -9.41
N LEU A 942 19.46 -20.07 -9.41
CA LEU A 942 20.24 -20.04 -8.17
C LEU A 942 20.45 -18.62 -7.63
N ALA A 943 20.47 -17.61 -8.48
CA ALA A 943 20.50 -16.21 -8.03
C ALA A 943 19.21 -15.78 -7.31
N MET A 944 18.07 -16.40 -7.67
CA MET A 944 16.77 -16.10 -7.06
C MET A 944 16.44 -16.95 -5.83
N VAL A 945 17.22 -18.01 -5.54
CA VAL A 945 16.97 -18.89 -4.36
C VAL A 945 16.94 -18.11 -3.04
N PRO A 946 17.84 -17.17 -2.76
CA PRO A 946 17.78 -16.43 -1.49
C PRO A 946 16.45 -15.70 -1.30
N MET A 947 15.93 -15.08 -2.36
CA MET A 947 14.65 -14.38 -2.36
C MET A 947 13.47 -15.35 -2.20
N ALA A 948 13.46 -16.47 -2.93
CA ALA A 948 12.41 -17.49 -2.82
C ALA A 948 12.34 -18.16 -1.44
N MET A 949 13.46 -18.20 -0.71
CA MET A 949 13.55 -18.73 0.65
C MET A 949 13.25 -17.65 1.71
N ALA A 950 12.86 -16.45 1.31
CA ALA A 950 12.65 -15.31 2.22
C ALA A 950 13.82 -15.15 3.21
N MET A 951 15.06 -15.22 2.70
CA MET A 951 16.26 -15.05 3.54
C MET A 951 16.42 -13.57 3.92
N GLY A 952 15.72 -13.16 5.00
CA GLY A 952 15.61 -11.79 5.49
C GLY A 952 14.14 -11.43 5.78
N ASP A 953 13.88 -10.84 6.91
CA ASP A 953 12.57 -10.70 7.52
C ASP A 953 11.58 -9.82 6.71
N THR A 954 12.09 -8.89 5.91
CA THR A 954 11.28 -7.91 5.14
C THR A 954 11.02 -8.28 3.68
N LEU A 955 11.66 -9.33 3.14
CA LEU A 955 11.50 -9.74 1.74
C LEU A 955 10.52 -10.91 1.56
N GLU A 956 9.73 -11.22 2.57
CA GLU A 956 8.74 -12.30 2.51
C GLU A 956 7.73 -12.08 1.38
N MET A 957 7.28 -10.85 1.23
CA MET A 957 6.39 -10.40 0.15
C MET A 957 6.94 -10.71 -1.25
N MET A 958 8.29 -10.64 -1.44
CA MET A 958 8.93 -10.97 -2.72
C MET A 958 9.19 -12.46 -2.93
N SER A 959 8.97 -13.31 -1.92
CA SER A 959 9.24 -14.75 -2.02
C SER A 959 8.34 -15.44 -3.03
N ASP A 960 7.07 -15.02 -3.13
CA ASP A 960 6.10 -15.54 -4.11
C ASP A 960 6.57 -15.31 -5.54
N MET A 961 7.14 -14.13 -5.79
CA MET A 961 7.76 -13.79 -7.07
C MET A 961 8.95 -14.72 -7.38
N GLY A 962 9.80 -14.95 -6.37
CA GLY A 962 10.94 -15.85 -6.47
C GLY A 962 10.54 -17.29 -6.80
N ILE A 963 9.56 -17.84 -6.08
CA ILE A 963 9.03 -19.19 -6.27
C ILE A 963 8.42 -19.34 -7.68
N THR A 964 7.57 -18.39 -8.08
CA THR A 964 6.92 -18.33 -9.39
C THR A 964 7.95 -18.34 -10.52
N MET A 965 8.98 -17.49 -10.42
CA MET A 965 10.04 -17.40 -11.41
C MET A 965 10.91 -18.66 -11.47
N ILE A 966 11.35 -19.20 -10.33
CA ILE A 966 12.19 -20.40 -10.26
C ILE A 966 11.46 -21.59 -10.88
N SER A 967 10.24 -21.86 -10.44
CA SER A 967 9.45 -23.00 -10.91
C SER A 967 9.09 -22.89 -12.39
N GLY A 968 8.64 -21.69 -12.81
CA GLY A 968 8.34 -21.41 -14.21
C GLY A 968 9.57 -21.55 -15.10
N MET A 969 10.74 -21.04 -14.70
CA MET A 969 11.99 -21.17 -15.45
C MET A 969 12.49 -22.61 -15.56
N ILE A 970 12.38 -23.42 -14.51
CA ILE A 970 12.78 -24.84 -14.55
C ILE A 970 11.91 -25.60 -15.55
N ILE A 971 10.60 -25.47 -15.45
CA ILE A 971 9.65 -26.15 -16.35
C ILE A 971 9.81 -25.63 -17.78
N SER A 972 9.89 -24.30 -17.97
CA SER A 972 10.05 -23.72 -19.29
C SER A 972 11.32 -24.17 -20.00
N THR A 973 12.43 -24.35 -19.28
CA THR A 973 13.69 -24.82 -19.87
C THR A 973 13.56 -26.25 -20.40
N ILE A 974 12.91 -27.12 -19.63
CA ILE A 974 12.64 -28.50 -20.08
C ILE A 974 11.74 -28.49 -21.32
N VAL A 975 10.70 -27.66 -21.29
CA VAL A 975 9.74 -27.52 -22.38
C VAL A 975 10.38 -26.91 -23.62
N THR A 976 11.15 -25.84 -23.47
CA THR A 976 11.89 -25.22 -24.59
C THR A 976 12.80 -26.22 -25.29
N LEU A 977 13.59 -26.98 -24.55
CA LEU A 977 14.52 -27.93 -25.15
C LEU A 977 13.83 -29.12 -25.85
N LEU A 978 12.65 -29.56 -25.40
CA LEU A 978 11.95 -30.73 -25.92
C LEU A 978 10.84 -30.37 -26.92
N PHE A 979 10.05 -29.34 -26.65
CA PHE A 979 8.82 -29.05 -27.41
C PHE A 979 8.98 -27.93 -28.45
N THR A 980 9.92 -26.97 -28.29
CA THR A 980 10.18 -25.99 -29.34
C THR A 980 10.52 -26.65 -30.69
N PRO A 981 11.39 -27.72 -30.75
CA PRO A 981 11.63 -28.43 -31.97
C PRO A 981 10.40 -29.10 -32.57
N VAL A 982 9.50 -29.60 -31.72
CA VAL A 982 8.24 -30.22 -32.13
C VAL A 982 7.32 -29.18 -32.75
N PHE A 983 7.09 -28.05 -32.06
CA PHE A 983 6.29 -26.93 -32.59
C PHE A 983 6.86 -26.40 -33.91
N TYR A 984 8.17 -26.21 -33.99
CA TYR A 984 8.85 -25.81 -35.20
C TYR A 984 8.55 -26.80 -36.36
N SER A 985 8.62 -28.11 -36.09
CA SER A 985 8.36 -29.13 -37.09
C SER A 985 6.90 -29.16 -37.58
N VAL A 986 5.93 -28.97 -36.65
CA VAL A 986 4.50 -28.98 -36.97
C VAL A 986 4.11 -27.74 -37.78
N ILE A 987 4.62 -26.57 -37.41
CA ILE A 987 4.23 -25.32 -38.07
C ILE A 987 4.93 -25.15 -39.42
N ASP A 988 6.17 -25.67 -39.59
CA ASP A 988 6.85 -25.68 -40.89
C ASP A 988 6.12 -26.57 -41.92
N ASP A 989 5.37 -27.59 -41.47
CA ASP A 989 4.58 -28.46 -42.36
C ASP A 989 3.22 -27.84 -42.75
N LEU A 990 2.67 -26.88 -41.99
CA LEU A 990 1.37 -26.23 -42.25
C LEU A 990 1.29 -25.57 -43.65
N PRO A 991 2.26 -24.75 -44.11
CA PRO A 991 2.24 -24.14 -45.45
C PRO A 991 2.27 -25.17 -46.56
N ARG A 992 2.96 -26.33 -46.36
CA ARG A 992 3.03 -27.43 -47.32
C ARG A 992 1.71 -28.17 -47.46
N HIS A 993 0.94 -28.31 -46.39
CA HIS A 993 -0.39 -28.95 -46.42
C HIS A 993 -1.42 -28.06 -47.12
N PHE A 994 -1.36 -26.74 -46.92
CA PHE A 994 -2.22 -25.79 -47.63
C PHE A 994 -1.91 -25.66 -49.13
N ARG A 995 -0.62 -25.77 -49.52
CA ARG A 995 -0.23 -25.83 -50.93
C ARG A 995 -0.65 -27.13 -51.59
N ARG A 996 -0.59 -28.28 -50.93
CA ARG A 996 -1.07 -29.57 -51.48
C ARG A 996 -2.57 -29.62 -51.68
N ARG A 997 -3.38 -29.00 -50.81
CA ARG A 997 -4.84 -28.90 -50.99
C ARG A 997 -5.23 -28.01 -52.18
N LYS A 998 -4.46 -26.98 -52.52
CA LYS A 998 -4.71 -26.14 -53.70
C LYS A 998 -4.35 -26.81 -55.05
N HIS A 999 -3.58 -27.89 -55.02
CA HIS A 999 -3.21 -28.63 -56.24
C HIS A 999 -4.08 -29.88 -56.54
N THR A 1000 -4.99 -30.24 -55.63
CA THR A 1000 -5.92 -31.34 -55.82
C THR A 1000 -7.28 -30.91 -56.34
N ASP A 1001 -7.57 -29.60 -56.50
CA ASP A 1001 -8.81 -29.08 -57.04
C ASP A 1001 -8.75 -28.51 -58.46
N THR A 1002 -7.71 -28.84 -59.23
CA THR A 1002 -7.70 -28.59 -60.69
C THR A 1002 -8.14 -29.87 -61.41
N PRO A 1003 -9.30 -29.90 -62.09
CA PRO A 1003 -9.66 -31.07 -62.91
C PRO A 1003 -8.69 -31.20 -64.06
N GLU A 1004 -8.17 -32.41 -64.32
CA GLU A 1004 -7.46 -32.77 -65.55
C GLU A 1004 -8.28 -32.37 -66.77
N PRO A 1005 -7.74 -31.68 -67.79
CA PRO A 1005 -8.39 -31.51 -69.05
C PRO A 1005 -8.45 -32.85 -69.80
N PRO A 1006 -9.57 -33.19 -70.52
CA PRO A 1006 -9.71 -34.44 -71.21
C PRO A 1006 -8.68 -34.58 -72.32
N ALA A 1007 -8.02 -35.76 -72.38
CA ALA A 1007 -7.25 -36.17 -73.50
C ALA A 1007 -8.22 -36.43 -74.67
N ASP A 1008 -8.11 -35.62 -75.75
CA ASP A 1008 -8.26 -36.06 -77.18
C ASP A 1008 -8.11 -34.82 -78.07
N GLU A 1009 -7.13 -34.87 -78.96
CA GLU A 1009 -7.13 -34.71 -80.39
C GLU A 1009 -5.69 -34.39 -80.88
N ALA A 1010 -5.12 -35.46 -81.34
CA ALA A 1010 -3.96 -35.33 -82.24
C ALA A 1010 -4.47 -34.96 -83.65
N ALA A 1011 -4.04 -33.81 -84.17
CA ALA A 1011 -3.96 -33.68 -85.62
C ALA A 1011 -3.16 -32.40 -86.03
N ALA A 1012 -2.14 -32.68 -86.83
CA ALA A 1012 -1.64 -31.91 -87.98
C ALA A 1012 -0.88 -30.56 -87.78
N LEU A 1013 0.38 -30.68 -88.04
CA LEU A 1013 1.24 -29.64 -88.61
C LEU A 1013 0.62 -28.96 -89.83
N PRO A 1014 1.02 -27.68 -90.23
CA PRO A 1014 2.16 -27.58 -91.14
C PRO A 1014 3.16 -26.45 -90.80
N VAL A 1015 4.35 -26.66 -91.38
CA VAL A 1015 5.52 -25.84 -91.64
C VAL A 1015 5.15 -24.56 -92.42
N GLU A 1016 5.93 -23.48 -92.12
CA GLU A 1016 6.51 -22.45 -92.98
C GLU A 1016 6.42 -21.04 -92.37
N GLY A 1017 7.57 -20.40 -92.47
CA GLY A 1017 7.81 -18.97 -92.48
C GLY A 1017 8.90 -18.53 -91.55
#